data_5575b289058038bd87685d40596113aa
#
_entry.id   5575b289058038bd87685d40596113aa
#
_cell.length_a   1.000
_cell.length_b   1.000
_cell.length_c   1.000
_cell.angle_alpha   90.00
_cell.angle_beta   90.00
_cell.angle_gamma   90.00
#
_symmetry.space_group_name_H-M   'P 1'
#
loop_
_entity.id
_entity.type
_entity.pdbx_description
1 polymer ?
#
loop_
_entity_poly.entity_id
_entity_poly.type
_entity_poly.pdbx_seq_one_letter_code
_entity_poly.pdbx_strand_id
1 'polypeptide(L)'
;MLSTPSATSKRFQIVLIKPSHYDADGYVVQWLRSTMPSNSLAAVHSLAKGAAERELLGPDLPIDVYAMDETNTRVRPREIARLIEKNGGLGLVGIVGVQSNEFPRAVDIARPLRKAGVQVLIGGFHVSGCLAMLPEIPADIKAAQDLGVCIYAGEAEEGFEEAIVDAARGELRPLYDHMKHLPDIGDIASPPFLPVDFVRRTIGNVTSFDAGRGCPFQCSFCTIINVQGRKSRYRSPDSVEQIIRMNYAQGVNRFFITDDNFARNKDWEAIYDRIIKLREVDGLNIGFCVQVDTLCHKIDNFIDKSRRAGVTRVFIGLENINPANLIAAKKRQNKITEYRKMLLEWKRVGIITYAGYILGFENDTPESIRHDLEIIKRELPLDMLEFFVLTPLPGSEDHKVLWEKGVWMDPDMNKYDVEHVVTAHPKMTAAEWAGAYQTAWGVYYTDDHLETILRRAYASGINIRSLMPVLFWFSSAVPIENLHPLQWGIFRLKYRSERRSGLPLESPIVFYGRYAADIARKAVLIARRWLHLKSIVRRIEADPNAKLYRDGALTPVAEEDADHMDLYTQNEAARVAVERENRVAGRRGNGHPASGHGENGHHHGNGHDAGLHDTMATITTSPNLPRPRRLERVSHRWV
;
A
#
# COMPACT_ATOMS: atom_id res chain seq x y z
N MET A 1 -19.09 -57.31 -15.63
CA MET A 1 -18.23 -56.32 -16.31
C MET A 1 -17.77 -55.34 -15.25
N LEU A 2 -16.53 -55.46 -14.79
CA LEU A 2 -15.90 -54.54 -13.84
C LEU A 2 -15.56 -53.27 -14.61
N SER A 3 -16.23 -52.16 -14.29
CA SER A 3 -15.88 -50.85 -14.81
C SER A 3 -14.48 -50.47 -14.31
N THR A 4 -13.55 -50.33 -15.24
CA THR A 4 -12.25 -49.74 -15.03
C THR A 4 -12.44 -48.38 -14.34
N PRO A 5 -11.65 -48.03 -13.29
CA PRO A 5 -11.70 -46.70 -12.71
C PRO A 5 -11.32 -45.71 -13.81
N SER A 6 -12.15 -44.70 -14.04
CA SER A 6 -11.85 -43.58 -14.90
C SER A 6 -10.49 -43.02 -14.48
N ALA A 7 -9.53 -43.01 -15.40
CA ALA A 7 -8.26 -42.34 -15.21
C ALA A 7 -8.56 -40.89 -14.86
N THR A 8 -8.19 -40.45 -13.67
CA THR A 8 -8.27 -39.02 -13.29
C THR A 8 -7.48 -38.28 -14.33
N SER A 9 -8.16 -37.43 -15.13
CA SER A 9 -7.51 -36.61 -16.17
C SER A 9 -6.42 -35.77 -15.49
N LYS A 10 -5.21 -35.80 -16.05
CA LYS A 10 -4.11 -34.98 -15.56
C LYS A 10 -4.52 -33.53 -15.62
N ARG A 11 -4.23 -32.75 -14.56
CA ARG A 11 -4.55 -31.34 -14.47
C ARG A 11 -3.32 -30.59 -14.01
N PHE A 12 -3.06 -29.43 -14.60
CA PHE A 12 -1.95 -28.57 -14.19
C PHE A 12 -2.37 -27.71 -13.00
N GLN A 13 -1.62 -27.78 -11.90
CA GLN A 13 -1.95 -27.10 -10.66
C GLN A 13 -1.13 -25.81 -10.52
N ILE A 14 -1.77 -24.64 -10.50
CA ILE A 14 -1.12 -23.37 -10.15
C ILE A 14 -1.51 -23.01 -8.73
N VAL A 15 -0.52 -22.91 -7.83
CA VAL A 15 -0.73 -22.50 -6.44
C VAL A 15 0.01 -21.20 -6.20
N LEU A 16 -0.72 -20.11 -6.02
CA LEU A 16 -0.18 -18.78 -5.76
C LEU A 16 -0.15 -18.48 -4.27
N ILE A 17 1.00 -18.03 -3.76
CA ILE A 17 1.20 -17.78 -2.34
C ILE A 17 1.73 -16.35 -2.18
N LYS A 18 1.01 -15.50 -1.43
CA LYS A 18 1.58 -14.28 -0.86
C LYS A 18 2.21 -14.66 0.48
N PRO A 19 3.53 -14.60 0.63
CA PRO A 19 4.16 -14.96 1.90
C PRO A 19 3.96 -13.87 2.93
N SER A 20 4.12 -14.22 4.20
CA SER A 20 4.31 -13.31 5.31
C SER A 20 5.82 -13.18 5.62
N HIS A 21 6.15 -12.71 6.81
CA HIS A 21 7.52 -12.58 7.33
C HIS A 21 7.59 -13.11 8.76
N TYR A 22 8.78 -13.07 9.38
CA TYR A 22 8.97 -13.54 10.74
C TYR A 22 8.95 -12.39 11.74
N ASP A 23 8.32 -12.61 12.91
CA ASP A 23 8.46 -11.70 14.05
C ASP A 23 9.84 -11.86 14.74
N ALA A 24 10.11 -11.03 15.75
CA ALA A 24 11.36 -11.02 16.49
C ALA A 24 11.70 -12.37 17.16
N ASP A 25 10.68 -13.18 17.50
CA ASP A 25 10.86 -14.53 18.05
C ASP A 25 11.11 -15.59 16.95
N GLY A 26 11.04 -15.20 15.67
CA GLY A 26 11.19 -16.05 14.49
C GLY A 26 9.92 -16.81 14.11
N TYR A 27 8.75 -16.45 14.62
CA TYR A 27 7.47 -17.03 14.19
C TYR A 27 6.82 -16.22 13.08
N VAL A 28 6.16 -16.93 12.15
CA VAL A 28 5.46 -16.30 11.04
C VAL A 28 4.38 -15.34 11.55
N VAL A 29 4.32 -14.12 10.99
CA VAL A 29 3.29 -13.13 11.31
C VAL A 29 1.98 -13.52 10.62
N GLN A 30 1.05 -14.07 11.41
CA GLN A 30 -0.26 -14.52 10.93
C GLN A 30 -1.40 -14.06 11.85
N TRP A 31 -2.56 -13.86 11.26
CA TRP A 31 -3.76 -13.38 11.93
C TRP A 31 -4.97 -14.23 11.58
N LEU A 32 -5.96 -14.28 12.48
CA LEU A 32 -7.27 -14.82 12.14
C LEU A 32 -7.94 -13.97 11.04
N ARG A 33 -7.71 -12.63 11.08
CA ARG A 33 -8.08 -11.70 10.02
C ARG A 33 -6.95 -10.68 9.81
N SER A 34 -6.45 -10.59 8.59
CA SER A 34 -5.46 -9.58 8.21
C SER A 34 -6.12 -8.24 7.86
N THR A 35 -5.32 -7.22 7.58
CA THR A 35 -5.83 -5.87 7.29
C THR A 35 -6.58 -5.81 5.97
N MET A 36 -5.94 -6.26 4.87
CA MET A 36 -6.54 -6.31 3.54
C MET A 36 -5.84 -7.37 2.68
N PRO A 37 -6.46 -7.86 1.59
CA PRO A 37 -5.82 -8.81 0.70
C PRO A 37 -4.75 -8.15 -0.17
N SER A 38 -3.78 -8.94 -0.62
CA SER A 38 -2.68 -8.49 -1.46
C SER A 38 -3.13 -8.16 -2.88
N ASN A 39 -2.81 -6.94 -3.37
CA ASN A 39 -3.03 -6.55 -4.76
C ASN A 39 -2.20 -7.38 -5.74
N SER A 40 -0.94 -7.68 -5.41
CA SER A 40 -0.08 -8.54 -6.24
C SER A 40 -0.65 -9.95 -6.38
N LEU A 41 -1.20 -10.53 -5.29
CA LEU A 41 -1.87 -11.81 -5.35
C LEU A 41 -3.13 -11.74 -6.23
N ALA A 42 -3.91 -10.65 -6.14
CA ALA A 42 -5.10 -10.44 -6.96
C ALA A 42 -4.75 -10.35 -8.45
N ALA A 43 -3.71 -9.61 -8.80
CA ALA A 43 -3.26 -9.45 -10.18
C ALA A 43 -2.81 -10.79 -10.79
N VAL A 44 -1.88 -11.50 -10.14
CA VAL A 44 -1.36 -12.77 -10.67
C VAL A 44 -2.42 -13.89 -10.64
N HIS A 45 -3.33 -13.88 -9.64
CA HIS A 45 -4.45 -14.81 -9.61
C HIS A 45 -5.38 -14.62 -10.82
N SER A 46 -5.69 -13.38 -11.18
CA SER A 46 -6.54 -13.11 -12.34
C SER A 46 -5.86 -13.49 -13.65
N LEU A 47 -4.55 -13.26 -13.80
CA LEU A 47 -3.80 -13.72 -14.97
C LEU A 47 -3.81 -15.25 -15.08
N ALA A 48 -3.56 -15.97 -13.98
CA ALA A 48 -3.63 -17.44 -13.96
C ALA A 48 -5.03 -17.96 -14.28
N LYS A 49 -6.09 -17.30 -13.76
CA LYS A 49 -7.49 -17.63 -14.09
C LYS A 49 -7.81 -17.39 -15.54
N GLY A 50 -7.38 -16.24 -16.10
CA GLY A 50 -7.55 -15.96 -17.53
C GLY A 50 -6.83 -16.98 -18.43
N ALA A 51 -5.63 -17.41 -18.06
CA ALA A 51 -4.92 -18.48 -18.74
C ALA A 51 -5.68 -19.83 -18.69
N ALA A 52 -6.26 -20.15 -17.53
CA ALA A 52 -7.09 -21.34 -17.36
C ALA A 52 -8.39 -21.30 -18.22
N GLU A 53 -9.07 -20.16 -18.23
CA GLU A 53 -10.32 -19.94 -18.99
C GLU A 53 -10.10 -19.97 -20.51
N ARG A 54 -8.93 -19.56 -20.97
CA ARG A 54 -8.52 -19.63 -22.39
C ARG A 54 -7.88 -20.97 -22.77
N GLU A 55 -7.85 -21.93 -21.85
CA GLU A 55 -7.25 -23.26 -22.09
C GLU A 55 -5.79 -23.16 -22.59
N LEU A 56 -4.96 -22.30 -21.97
CA LEU A 56 -3.58 -22.00 -22.40
C LEU A 56 -2.74 -23.26 -22.70
N LEU A 57 -2.94 -24.34 -21.94
CA LEU A 57 -2.22 -25.60 -22.09
C LEU A 57 -2.96 -26.62 -22.97
N GLY A 58 -4.04 -26.21 -23.63
CA GLY A 58 -4.92 -27.05 -24.42
C GLY A 58 -5.99 -27.78 -23.60
N PRO A 59 -7.01 -28.36 -24.26
CA PRO A 59 -8.16 -28.98 -23.61
C PRO A 59 -7.78 -30.26 -22.82
N ASP A 60 -6.70 -30.93 -23.17
CA ASP A 60 -6.25 -32.19 -22.54
C ASP A 60 -5.51 -31.96 -21.22
N LEU A 61 -5.08 -30.69 -20.93
CA LEU A 61 -4.39 -30.35 -19.70
C LEU A 61 -5.01 -29.08 -19.05
N PRO A 62 -6.22 -29.22 -18.47
CA PRO A 62 -6.88 -28.08 -17.83
C PRO A 62 -6.10 -27.59 -16.59
N ILE A 63 -6.16 -26.27 -16.35
CA ILE A 63 -5.46 -25.59 -15.28
C ILE A 63 -6.38 -25.38 -14.09
N ASP A 64 -5.94 -25.78 -12.89
CA ASP A 64 -6.57 -25.42 -11.62
C ASP A 64 -5.76 -24.35 -10.92
N VAL A 65 -6.41 -23.27 -10.46
CA VAL A 65 -5.77 -22.14 -9.80
C VAL A 65 -6.20 -22.01 -8.36
N TYR A 66 -5.22 -21.99 -7.46
CA TYR A 66 -5.37 -21.78 -6.03
C TYR A 66 -4.60 -20.55 -5.60
N ALA A 67 -5.10 -19.83 -4.60
CA ALA A 67 -4.40 -18.70 -4.00
C ALA A 67 -4.38 -18.83 -2.47
N MET A 68 -3.33 -18.34 -1.84
CA MET A 68 -3.15 -18.29 -0.38
C MET A 68 -2.48 -16.98 0.02
N ASP A 69 -3.08 -16.27 0.97
CA ASP A 69 -2.43 -15.14 1.63
C ASP A 69 -1.97 -15.60 3.02
N GLU A 70 -0.65 -15.74 3.22
CA GLU A 70 -0.10 -16.28 4.46
C GLU A 70 -0.35 -15.36 5.66
N THR A 71 -0.67 -14.10 5.44
CA THR A 71 -1.03 -13.19 6.54
C THR A 71 -2.30 -13.63 7.30
N ASN A 72 -3.17 -14.44 6.66
CA ASN A 72 -4.41 -14.94 7.26
C ASN A 72 -4.72 -16.42 6.94
N THR A 73 -3.84 -17.09 6.22
CA THR A 73 -4.02 -18.49 5.81
C THR A 73 -2.73 -19.25 6.04
N ARG A 74 -2.81 -20.36 6.77
CA ARG A 74 -1.64 -21.20 7.03
C ARG A 74 -1.17 -21.89 5.75
N VAL A 75 0.06 -21.63 5.33
CA VAL A 75 0.71 -22.31 4.20
C VAL A 75 1.36 -23.60 4.67
N ARG A 76 1.00 -24.71 4.02
CA ARG A 76 1.52 -26.06 4.33
C ARG A 76 2.17 -26.69 3.10
N PRO A 77 3.47 -26.46 2.87
CA PRO A 77 4.15 -26.89 1.65
C PRO A 77 4.00 -28.39 1.34
N ARG A 78 3.99 -29.25 2.36
CA ARG A 78 3.80 -30.71 2.17
C ARG A 78 2.40 -31.06 1.65
N GLU A 79 1.37 -30.34 2.05
CA GLU A 79 0.00 -30.55 1.56
C GLU A 79 -0.13 -30.07 0.11
N ILE A 80 0.53 -28.95 -0.22
CA ILE A 80 0.60 -28.44 -1.59
C ILE A 80 1.30 -29.43 -2.52
N ALA A 81 2.45 -29.99 -2.11
CA ALA A 81 3.15 -31.00 -2.90
C ALA A 81 2.28 -32.24 -3.15
N ARG A 82 1.54 -32.74 -2.13
CA ARG A 82 0.60 -33.86 -2.28
C ARG A 82 -0.57 -33.52 -3.19
N LEU A 83 -1.07 -32.27 -3.16
CA LEU A 83 -2.14 -31.83 -4.07
C LEU A 83 -1.67 -31.93 -5.53
N ILE A 84 -0.48 -31.45 -5.83
CA ILE A 84 0.11 -31.51 -7.17
C ILE A 84 0.34 -32.98 -7.59
N GLU A 85 0.95 -33.78 -6.74
CA GLU A 85 1.22 -35.20 -6.98
C GLU A 85 -0.07 -35.99 -7.29
N LYS A 86 -1.12 -35.79 -6.49
CA LYS A 86 -2.44 -36.45 -6.65
C LYS A 86 -3.12 -36.14 -7.98
N ASN A 87 -2.88 -34.95 -8.53
CA ASN A 87 -3.50 -34.47 -9.78
C ASN A 87 -2.60 -34.66 -11.02
N GLY A 88 -1.63 -35.56 -10.95
CA GLY A 88 -0.79 -35.96 -12.09
C GLY A 88 0.66 -35.42 -12.03
N GLY A 89 1.05 -34.81 -10.93
CA GLY A 89 2.43 -34.38 -10.69
C GLY A 89 2.84 -33.09 -11.43
N LEU A 90 1.93 -32.48 -12.19
CA LEU A 90 2.19 -31.28 -12.97
C LEU A 90 1.69 -30.03 -12.24
N GLY A 91 2.57 -29.06 -12.03
CA GLY A 91 2.16 -27.82 -11.40
C GLY A 91 3.29 -26.82 -11.16
N LEU A 92 2.88 -25.60 -10.86
CA LEU A 92 3.75 -24.46 -10.54
C LEU A 92 3.28 -23.83 -9.23
N VAL A 93 4.19 -23.64 -8.29
CA VAL A 93 3.94 -22.81 -7.11
C VAL A 93 4.57 -21.43 -7.35
N GLY A 94 3.73 -20.40 -7.47
CA GLY A 94 4.15 -19.02 -7.58
C GLY A 94 4.12 -18.33 -6.22
N ILE A 95 5.26 -17.91 -5.68
CA ILE A 95 5.33 -17.08 -4.47
C ILE A 95 5.44 -15.63 -4.94
N VAL A 96 4.36 -14.85 -4.76
CA VAL A 96 4.12 -13.61 -5.47
C VAL A 96 4.08 -12.38 -4.56
N GLY A 97 4.44 -11.22 -5.10
CA GLY A 97 4.41 -9.95 -4.37
C GLY A 97 5.41 -9.88 -3.22
N VAL A 98 6.52 -10.61 -3.33
CA VAL A 98 7.51 -10.77 -2.26
C VAL A 98 8.26 -9.46 -2.02
N GLN A 99 8.10 -8.89 -0.82
CA GLN A 99 8.88 -7.77 -0.31
C GLN A 99 10.21 -8.26 0.28
N SER A 100 11.14 -7.34 0.58
CA SER A 100 12.45 -7.73 1.10
C SER A 100 12.37 -8.49 2.42
N ASN A 101 11.55 -8.03 3.35
CA ASN A 101 11.34 -8.70 4.64
C ASN A 101 10.60 -10.05 4.54
N GLU A 102 9.93 -10.31 3.44
CA GLU A 102 9.21 -11.57 3.18
C GLU A 102 10.08 -12.61 2.46
N PHE A 103 11.19 -12.18 1.84
CA PHE A 103 12.02 -13.05 1.01
C PHE A 103 12.60 -14.25 1.79
N PRO A 104 13.10 -14.12 3.03
CA PRO A 104 13.54 -15.28 3.82
C PRO A 104 12.41 -16.31 4.03
N ARG A 105 11.17 -15.87 4.28
CA ARG A 105 10.02 -16.75 4.41
C ARG A 105 9.64 -17.41 3.10
N ALA A 106 9.68 -16.68 1.99
CA ALA A 106 9.44 -17.22 0.65
C ALA A 106 10.40 -18.37 0.33
N VAL A 107 11.68 -18.23 0.63
CA VAL A 107 12.69 -19.28 0.46
C VAL A 107 12.42 -20.48 1.37
N ASP A 108 12.01 -20.25 2.62
CA ASP A 108 11.66 -21.34 3.55
C ASP A 108 10.41 -22.11 3.13
N ILE A 109 9.44 -21.47 2.46
CA ILE A 109 8.29 -22.15 1.82
C ILE A 109 8.75 -22.94 0.58
N ALA A 110 9.63 -22.36 -0.23
CA ALA A 110 10.11 -22.98 -1.47
C ALA A 110 10.95 -24.25 -1.21
N ARG A 111 11.80 -24.23 -0.19
CA ARG A 111 12.73 -25.34 0.12
C ARG A 111 12.08 -26.73 0.20
N PRO A 112 11.04 -26.98 1.02
CA PRO A 112 10.37 -28.27 1.07
C PRO A 112 9.59 -28.63 -0.22
N LEU A 113 9.10 -27.65 -0.97
CA LEU A 113 8.46 -27.85 -2.27
C LEU A 113 9.49 -28.31 -3.31
N ARG A 114 10.63 -27.64 -3.41
CA ARG A 114 11.74 -28.05 -4.30
C ARG A 114 12.27 -29.44 -3.96
N LYS A 115 12.39 -29.74 -2.65
CA LYS A 115 12.78 -31.10 -2.20
C LYS A 115 11.77 -32.16 -2.63
N ALA A 116 10.49 -31.82 -2.78
CA ALA A 116 9.44 -32.70 -3.30
C ALA A 116 9.33 -32.70 -4.84
N GLY A 117 10.26 -32.05 -5.56
CA GLY A 117 10.26 -32.00 -7.03
C GLY A 117 9.28 -30.98 -7.63
N VAL A 118 8.58 -30.19 -6.81
CA VAL A 118 7.63 -29.18 -7.29
C VAL A 118 8.38 -27.98 -7.88
N GLN A 119 7.94 -27.48 -9.03
CA GLN A 119 8.47 -26.26 -9.63
C GLN A 119 8.00 -25.04 -8.84
N VAL A 120 8.93 -24.15 -8.49
CA VAL A 120 8.66 -22.96 -7.67
C VAL A 120 9.22 -21.73 -8.34
N LEU A 121 8.41 -20.68 -8.42
CA LEU A 121 8.76 -19.35 -8.92
C LEU A 121 8.60 -18.33 -7.78
N ILE A 122 9.57 -17.43 -7.61
CA ILE A 122 9.50 -16.29 -6.67
C ILE A 122 9.57 -14.99 -7.46
N GLY A 123 8.57 -14.11 -7.28
CA GLY A 123 8.52 -12.78 -7.89
C GLY A 123 8.00 -11.72 -6.93
N GLY A 124 8.43 -10.46 -7.15
CA GLY A 124 8.02 -9.32 -6.34
C GLY A 124 9.08 -8.22 -6.28
N PHE A 125 8.84 -7.24 -5.42
CA PHE A 125 9.68 -6.04 -5.35
C PHE A 125 11.12 -6.33 -4.93
N HIS A 126 11.37 -7.31 -4.06
CA HIS A 126 12.73 -7.65 -3.65
C HIS A 126 13.59 -8.06 -4.85
N VAL A 127 13.18 -9.08 -5.57
CA VAL A 127 13.95 -9.60 -6.71
C VAL A 127 14.00 -8.59 -7.86
N SER A 128 12.89 -7.92 -8.16
CA SER A 128 12.81 -6.89 -9.20
C SER A 128 13.70 -5.69 -8.88
N GLY A 129 13.69 -5.23 -7.63
CA GLY A 129 14.51 -4.13 -7.17
C GLY A 129 16.00 -4.42 -7.21
N CYS A 130 16.40 -5.62 -6.80
CA CYS A 130 17.79 -6.06 -6.90
C CYS A 130 18.27 -6.06 -8.36
N LEU A 131 17.51 -6.68 -9.27
CA LEU A 131 17.88 -6.77 -10.69
C LEU A 131 17.84 -5.39 -11.39
N ALA A 132 16.98 -4.49 -10.96
CA ALA A 132 16.90 -3.14 -11.51
C ALA A 132 18.12 -2.27 -11.16
N MET A 133 18.69 -2.44 -9.97
CA MET A 133 19.60 -1.46 -9.40
C MET A 133 21.02 -1.98 -9.17
N LEU A 134 21.20 -3.27 -8.96
CA LEU A 134 22.51 -3.85 -8.68
C LEU A 134 23.14 -4.45 -9.94
N PRO A 135 24.46 -4.40 -10.09
CA PRO A 135 25.18 -4.96 -11.25
C PRO A 135 25.24 -6.49 -11.23
N GLU A 136 25.05 -7.09 -10.04
CA GLU A 136 25.12 -8.53 -9.83
C GLU A 136 23.92 -9.03 -9.02
N ILE A 137 23.54 -10.28 -9.25
CA ILE A 137 22.50 -10.94 -8.47
C ILE A 137 23.02 -11.14 -7.03
N PRO A 138 22.32 -10.65 -5.99
CA PRO A 138 22.73 -10.81 -4.60
C PRO A 138 22.80 -12.27 -4.15
N ALA A 139 23.58 -12.51 -3.08
CA ALA A 139 23.86 -13.85 -2.58
C ALA A 139 22.59 -14.60 -2.09
N ASP A 140 21.64 -13.92 -1.53
CA ASP A 140 20.37 -14.48 -1.07
C ASP A 140 19.49 -14.97 -2.24
N ILE A 141 19.43 -14.22 -3.34
CA ILE A 141 18.75 -14.62 -4.58
C ILE A 141 19.49 -15.79 -5.24
N LYS A 142 20.83 -15.74 -5.32
CA LYS A 142 21.64 -16.87 -5.81
C LYS A 142 21.38 -18.14 -5.01
N ALA A 143 21.37 -18.04 -3.68
CA ALA A 143 21.07 -19.17 -2.81
C ALA A 143 19.66 -19.77 -3.04
N ALA A 144 18.68 -18.95 -3.42
CA ALA A 144 17.35 -19.44 -3.82
C ALA A 144 17.41 -20.16 -5.18
N GLN A 145 18.17 -19.63 -6.15
CA GLN A 145 18.40 -20.28 -7.45
C GLN A 145 19.13 -21.63 -7.30
N ASP A 146 20.09 -21.74 -6.38
CA ASP A 146 20.81 -22.98 -6.07
C ASP A 146 19.89 -24.08 -5.50
N LEU A 147 18.75 -23.70 -4.90
CA LEU A 147 17.67 -24.61 -4.52
C LEU A 147 16.80 -25.05 -5.73
N GLY A 148 17.07 -24.52 -6.92
CA GLY A 148 16.25 -24.73 -8.11
C GLY A 148 14.98 -23.86 -8.14
N VAL A 149 14.95 -22.76 -7.41
CA VAL A 149 13.86 -21.78 -7.47
C VAL A 149 14.04 -20.89 -8.69
N CYS A 150 12.99 -20.71 -9.46
CA CYS A 150 12.95 -19.74 -10.55
C CYS A 150 12.72 -18.34 -9.99
N ILE A 151 13.44 -17.36 -10.47
CA ILE A 151 13.28 -15.93 -10.14
C ILE A 151 12.49 -15.24 -11.26
N TYR A 152 11.47 -14.47 -10.88
CA TYR A 152 10.68 -13.68 -11.82
C TYR A 152 10.77 -12.21 -11.43
N ALA A 153 11.41 -11.41 -12.28
CA ALA A 153 11.59 -9.97 -12.10
C ALA A 153 10.73 -9.17 -13.10
N GLY A 154 10.06 -8.13 -12.61
CA GLY A 154 9.16 -7.30 -13.41
C GLY A 154 7.69 -7.58 -13.16
N GLU A 155 6.84 -6.99 -13.99
CA GLU A 155 5.38 -7.13 -13.93
C GLU A 155 4.93 -8.40 -14.68
N ALA A 156 3.84 -9.00 -14.23
CA ALA A 156 3.45 -10.36 -14.66
C ALA A 156 2.57 -10.38 -15.92
N GLU A 157 1.99 -9.25 -16.32
CA GLU A 157 0.91 -9.17 -17.31
C GLU A 157 1.27 -9.75 -18.68
N GLU A 158 2.51 -9.59 -19.14
CA GLU A 158 2.92 -10.07 -20.46
C GLU A 158 3.77 -11.35 -20.44
N GLY A 159 4.39 -11.67 -19.31
CA GLY A 159 5.36 -12.77 -19.26
C GLY A 159 4.96 -13.98 -18.42
N PHE A 160 3.89 -13.90 -17.63
CA PHE A 160 3.54 -14.98 -16.71
C PHE A 160 3.02 -16.24 -17.44
N GLU A 161 2.35 -16.08 -18.58
CA GLU A 161 1.89 -17.20 -19.39
C GLU A 161 3.05 -18.03 -19.96
N GLU A 162 4.16 -17.39 -20.34
CA GLU A 162 5.37 -18.08 -20.77
C GLU A 162 5.90 -19.00 -19.65
N ALA A 163 5.96 -18.49 -18.41
CA ALA A 163 6.39 -19.29 -17.27
C ALA A 163 5.43 -20.46 -16.97
N ILE A 164 4.12 -20.30 -17.18
CA ILE A 164 3.14 -21.40 -17.07
C ILE A 164 3.40 -22.48 -18.11
N VAL A 165 3.63 -22.11 -19.37
CA VAL A 165 3.89 -23.03 -20.48
C VAL A 165 5.21 -23.78 -20.27
N ASP A 166 6.28 -23.06 -19.91
CA ASP A 166 7.57 -23.67 -19.61
C ASP A 166 7.49 -24.63 -18.42
N ALA A 167 6.76 -24.25 -17.37
CA ALA A 167 6.52 -25.13 -16.22
C ALA A 167 5.72 -26.39 -16.60
N ALA A 168 4.74 -26.30 -17.49
CA ALA A 168 3.98 -27.47 -17.95
C ALA A 168 4.84 -28.45 -18.74
N ARG A 169 5.87 -27.97 -19.43
CA ARG A 169 6.87 -28.77 -20.15
C ARG A 169 8.00 -29.30 -19.25
N GLY A 170 8.10 -28.81 -18.01
CA GLY A 170 9.23 -29.11 -17.13
C GLY A 170 10.49 -28.31 -17.45
N GLU A 171 10.38 -27.22 -18.21
CA GLU A 171 11.46 -26.41 -18.74
C GLU A 171 11.53 -25.02 -18.07
N LEU A 172 11.04 -24.89 -16.85
CA LEU A 172 11.05 -23.62 -16.12
C LEU A 172 12.47 -23.06 -16.01
N ARG A 173 12.68 -21.85 -16.50
CA ARG A 173 14.01 -21.21 -16.53
C ARG A 173 14.44 -20.76 -15.13
N PRO A 174 15.74 -20.62 -14.86
CA PRO A 174 16.23 -20.08 -13.59
C PRO A 174 15.83 -18.62 -13.35
N LEU A 175 15.62 -17.85 -14.43
CA LEU A 175 15.29 -16.42 -14.41
C LEU A 175 14.39 -16.04 -15.58
N TYR A 176 13.31 -15.30 -15.25
CA TYR A 176 12.54 -14.49 -16.19
C TYR A 176 12.77 -13.03 -15.82
N ASP A 177 13.38 -12.26 -16.72
CA ASP A 177 13.69 -10.84 -16.52
C ASP A 177 12.87 -9.97 -17.48
N HIS A 178 11.78 -9.41 -16.96
CA HIS A 178 10.90 -8.49 -17.67
C HIS A 178 11.08 -7.03 -17.24
N MET A 179 12.16 -6.70 -16.52
CA MET A 179 12.40 -5.35 -15.98
C MET A 179 12.48 -4.25 -17.04
N LYS A 180 12.83 -4.61 -18.28
CA LYS A 180 12.90 -3.65 -19.41
C LYS A 180 11.55 -3.43 -20.09
N HIS A 181 10.57 -4.28 -19.83
CA HIS A 181 9.23 -4.20 -20.41
C HIS A 181 8.23 -3.82 -19.33
N LEU A 182 7.68 -2.62 -19.45
CA LEU A 182 6.60 -2.16 -18.61
C LEU A 182 5.28 -2.30 -19.40
N PRO A 183 4.42 -3.26 -19.04
CA PRO A 183 3.20 -3.56 -19.80
C PRO A 183 2.24 -2.37 -19.81
N ASP A 184 1.44 -2.26 -20.86
CA ASP A 184 0.27 -1.41 -20.85
C ASP A 184 -0.79 -2.04 -19.93
N ILE A 185 -1.30 -1.25 -18.99
CA ILE A 185 -2.31 -1.68 -18.03
C ILE A 185 -3.70 -1.09 -18.31
N GLY A 186 -3.86 -0.34 -19.41
CA GLY A 186 -5.09 0.38 -19.75
C GLY A 186 -6.32 -0.53 -19.78
N ASP A 187 -6.30 -1.52 -20.64
CA ASP A 187 -7.41 -2.42 -20.90
C ASP A 187 -6.97 -3.89 -20.79
N ILE A 188 -6.59 -4.33 -19.59
CA ILE A 188 -6.20 -5.71 -19.34
C ILE A 188 -7.43 -6.62 -19.35
N ALA A 189 -7.38 -7.70 -20.14
CA ALA A 189 -8.45 -8.68 -20.23
C ALA A 189 -8.81 -9.37 -18.90
N SER A 190 -7.85 -9.46 -17.98
CA SER A 190 -8.01 -10.08 -16.66
C SER A 190 -7.70 -9.08 -15.55
N PRO A 191 -8.65 -8.19 -15.19
CA PRO A 191 -8.43 -7.18 -14.15
C PRO A 191 -8.21 -7.83 -12.78
N PRO A 192 -7.43 -7.20 -11.86
CA PRO A 192 -7.14 -7.74 -10.54
C PRO A 192 -8.41 -8.10 -9.77
N PHE A 193 -8.52 -9.36 -9.35
CA PHE A 193 -9.68 -9.88 -8.64
C PHE A 193 -9.33 -11.06 -7.74
N LEU A 194 -9.88 -11.06 -6.53
CA LEU A 194 -9.87 -12.21 -5.63
C LEU A 194 -11.31 -12.59 -5.24
N PRO A 195 -11.62 -13.89 -5.13
CA PRO A 195 -12.89 -14.36 -4.62
C PRO A 195 -13.20 -13.80 -3.23
N VAL A 196 -14.48 -13.61 -2.91
CA VAL A 196 -14.95 -13.00 -1.65
C VAL A 196 -14.42 -13.70 -0.39
N ASP A 197 -14.09 -14.97 -0.47
CA ASP A 197 -13.57 -15.73 0.68
C ASP A 197 -12.20 -15.21 1.15
N PHE A 198 -11.40 -14.60 0.27
CA PHE A 198 -10.18 -13.88 0.66
C PHE A 198 -10.51 -12.60 1.39
N VAL A 199 -11.48 -11.81 0.87
CA VAL A 199 -11.89 -10.55 1.49
C VAL A 199 -12.52 -10.78 2.86
N ARG A 200 -13.30 -11.85 3.04
CA ARG A 200 -13.89 -12.24 4.34
C ARG A 200 -12.87 -12.57 5.42
N ARG A 201 -11.64 -12.92 5.03
CA ARG A 201 -10.52 -13.15 5.96
C ARG A 201 -9.78 -11.86 6.33
N THR A 202 -10.26 -10.72 5.86
CA THR A 202 -9.71 -9.41 6.20
C THR A 202 -10.66 -8.60 7.07
N ILE A 203 -10.19 -7.45 7.53
CA ILE A 203 -10.95 -6.53 8.36
C ILE A 203 -11.68 -5.54 7.44
N GLY A 204 -12.97 -5.30 7.67
CA GLY A 204 -13.68 -4.19 7.07
C GLY A 204 -14.19 -4.38 5.64
N ASN A 205 -14.19 -5.59 5.10
CA ASN A 205 -14.70 -5.85 3.74
C ASN A 205 -14.05 -4.94 2.68
N VAL A 206 -12.73 -4.82 2.74
CA VAL A 206 -11.89 -3.97 1.88
C VAL A 206 -11.11 -4.84 0.91
N THR A 207 -10.98 -4.41 -0.33
CA THR A 207 -10.00 -4.92 -1.29
C THR A 207 -9.13 -3.81 -1.85
N SER A 208 -8.06 -4.15 -2.54
CA SER A 208 -7.17 -3.20 -3.19
C SER A 208 -7.09 -3.45 -4.69
N PHE A 209 -6.82 -2.40 -5.44
CA PHE A 209 -6.45 -2.46 -6.86
C PHE A 209 -5.62 -1.24 -7.23
N ASP A 210 -4.81 -1.36 -8.28
CA ASP A 210 -4.09 -0.26 -8.89
C ASP A 210 -4.96 0.37 -9.99
N ALA A 211 -5.17 1.68 -9.96
CA ALA A 211 -5.70 2.46 -11.08
C ALA A 211 -4.55 2.98 -11.95
N GLY A 212 -3.33 3.00 -11.43
CA GLY A 212 -2.11 3.34 -12.14
C GLY A 212 -0.86 2.82 -11.46
N ARG A 213 0.26 2.80 -12.20
CA ARG A 213 1.59 2.39 -11.73
C ARG A 213 2.65 3.36 -12.19
N GLY A 214 3.71 3.51 -11.38
CA GLY A 214 4.82 4.41 -11.65
C GLY A 214 4.59 5.81 -11.13
N CYS A 215 5.69 6.52 -10.85
CA CYS A 215 5.65 7.84 -10.23
C CYS A 215 6.65 8.79 -10.90
N PRO A 216 6.27 10.04 -11.24
CA PRO A 216 7.15 10.98 -11.94
C PRO A 216 8.24 11.60 -11.06
N PHE A 217 8.17 11.42 -9.75
CA PHE A 217 9.13 11.97 -8.80
C PHE A 217 10.43 11.15 -8.73
N GLN A 218 11.42 11.62 -7.95
CA GLN A 218 12.77 11.07 -7.94
C GLN A 218 13.30 10.81 -6.52
N CYS A 219 12.39 10.47 -5.59
CA CYS A 219 12.77 10.23 -4.20
C CYS A 219 13.83 9.11 -4.11
N SER A 220 14.97 9.36 -3.45
CA SER A 220 16.10 8.44 -3.44
C SER A 220 15.83 7.14 -2.68
N PHE A 221 14.96 7.18 -1.66
CA PHE A 221 14.56 6.02 -0.87
C PHE A 221 13.50 5.14 -1.55
N CYS A 222 12.87 5.61 -2.65
CA CYS A 222 11.73 4.95 -3.27
C CYS A 222 12.14 3.89 -4.29
N THR A 223 11.58 2.68 -4.17
CA THR A 223 11.82 1.57 -5.10
C THR A 223 10.96 1.64 -6.36
N ILE A 224 9.78 2.25 -6.27
CA ILE A 224 8.75 2.26 -7.31
C ILE A 224 9.27 2.78 -8.64
N ILE A 225 9.95 3.92 -8.60
CA ILE A 225 10.44 4.60 -9.81
C ILE A 225 11.46 3.79 -10.60
N ASN A 226 12.12 2.84 -9.96
CA ASN A 226 13.14 1.97 -10.56
C ASN A 226 12.56 0.60 -10.96
N VAL A 227 11.45 0.16 -10.35
CA VAL A 227 10.79 -1.12 -10.63
C VAL A 227 9.61 -0.94 -11.58
N GLN A 228 8.74 0.05 -11.34
CA GLN A 228 7.53 0.31 -12.14
C GLN A 228 7.66 1.51 -13.09
N GLY A 229 8.80 2.20 -13.07
CA GLY A 229 9.11 3.29 -13.98
C GLY A 229 8.67 4.67 -13.52
N ARG A 230 9.17 5.68 -14.26
CA ARG A 230 8.95 7.11 -13.96
C ARG A 230 7.81 7.74 -14.76
N LYS A 231 7.15 6.98 -15.62
CA LYS A 231 5.94 7.41 -16.33
C LYS A 231 4.75 6.74 -15.68
N SER A 232 3.76 7.54 -15.28
CA SER A 232 2.49 6.98 -14.85
C SER A 232 1.84 6.24 -16.01
N ARG A 233 1.60 4.95 -15.84
CA ARG A 233 0.74 4.11 -16.68
C ARG A 233 -0.57 3.95 -15.92
N TYR A 234 -1.70 3.94 -16.59
CA TYR A 234 -3.00 4.00 -15.93
C TYR A 234 -4.01 3.10 -16.63
N ARG A 235 -4.97 2.63 -15.84
CA ARG A 235 -6.14 1.90 -16.35
C ARG A 235 -7.13 2.87 -16.93
N SER A 236 -7.85 2.42 -17.96
CA SER A 236 -8.98 3.17 -18.46
C SER A 236 -10.09 3.30 -17.41
N PRO A 237 -10.93 4.35 -17.46
CA PRO A 237 -12.10 4.46 -16.60
C PRO A 237 -13.05 3.24 -16.69
N ASP A 238 -13.12 2.59 -17.86
CA ASP A 238 -13.93 1.38 -18.07
C ASP A 238 -13.34 0.18 -17.33
N SER A 239 -12.02 0.00 -17.36
CA SER A 239 -11.32 -1.04 -16.60
C SER A 239 -11.51 -0.86 -15.09
N VAL A 240 -11.41 0.39 -14.59
CA VAL A 240 -11.67 0.69 -13.17
C VAL A 240 -13.12 0.41 -12.79
N GLU A 241 -14.09 0.79 -13.63
CA GLU A 241 -15.51 0.47 -13.40
C GLU A 241 -15.73 -1.05 -13.34
N GLN A 242 -15.12 -1.81 -14.25
CA GLN A 242 -15.22 -3.27 -14.26
C GLN A 242 -14.71 -3.87 -12.96
N ILE A 243 -13.55 -3.45 -12.46
CA ILE A 243 -12.99 -3.91 -11.18
C ILE A 243 -13.97 -3.62 -10.02
N ILE A 244 -14.51 -2.40 -9.98
CA ILE A 244 -15.45 -1.99 -8.94
C ILE A 244 -16.73 -2.84 -9.00
N ARG A 245 -17.33 -3.02 -10.18
CA ARG A 245 -18.58 -3.78 -10.35
C ARG A 245 -18.40 -5.26 -10.01
N MET A 246 -17.30 -5.89 -10.45
CA MET A 246 -17.00 -7.28 -10.12
C MET A 246 -16.90 -7.49 -8.60
N ASN A 247 -16.19 -6.60 -7.91
CA ASN A 247 -16.06 -6.67 -6.46
C ASN A 247 -17.37 -6.34 -5.75
N TYR A 248 -18.10 -5.34 -6.22
CA TYR A 248 -19.41 -4.95 -5.65
C TYR A 248 -20.45 -6.07 -5.78
N ALA A 249 -20.43 -6.82 -6.89
CA ALA A 249 -21.32 -7.97 -7.12
C ALA A 249 -21.13 -9.09 -6.09
N GLN A 250 -19.92 -9.27 -5.56
CA GLN A 250 -19.64 -10.22 -4.46
C GLN A 250 -19.79 -9.60 -3.06
N GLY A 251 -20.27 -8.35 -2.96
CA GLY A 251 -20.56 -7.66 -1.69
C GLY A 251 -19.39 -6.84 -1.14
N VAL A 252 -18.30 -6.66 -1.89
CA VAL A 252 -17.16 -5.82 -1.50
C VAL A 252 -17.41 -4.38 -1.97
N ASN A 253 -17.35 -3.43 -1.05
CA ASN A 253 -17.70 -2.05 -1.34
C ASN A 253 -16.73 -1.01 -0.78
N ARG A 254 -15.59 -1.43 -0.28
CA ARG A 254 -14.50 -0.56 0.17
C ARG A 254 -13.24 -0.91 -0.58
N PHE A 255 -12.53 0.10 -1.05
CA PHE A 255 -11.39 -0.07 -1.93
C PHE A 255 -10.21 0.78 -1.46
N PHE A 256 -9.03 0.21 -1.55
CA PHE A 256 -7.79 0.96 -1.50
C PHE A 256 -7.20 1.03 -2.92
N ILE A 257 -7.13 2.23 -3.48
CA ILE A 257 -6.44 2.47 -4.75
C ILE A 257 -4.95 2.58 -4.43
N THR A 258 -4.19 1.60 -4.92
CA THR A 258 -2.78 1.40 -4.55
C THR A 258 -1.80 2.17 -5.42
N ASP A 259 -2.29 3.10 -6.25
CA ASP A 259 -1.42 4.00 -7.02
C ASP A 259 -0.42 4.67 -6.06
N ASP A 260 0.85 4.70 -6.44
CA ASP A 260 1.90 5.35 -5.64
C ASP A 260 1.65 6.85 -5.47
N ASN A 261 0.88 7.43 -6.39
CA ASN A 261 0.44 8.82 -6.33
C ASN A 261 -0.75 9.04 -7.28
N PHE A 262 -1.95 8.78 -6.79
CA PHE A 262 -3.16 8.91 -7.59
C PHE A 262 -3.38 10.33 -8.12
N ALA A 263 -2.94 11.37 -7.39
CA ALA A 263 -3.01 12.76 -7.84
C ALA A 263 -2.14 13.05 -9.08
N ARG A 264 -1.24 12.15 -9.47
CA ARG A 264 -0.39 12.24 -10.66
C ARG A 264 -0.76 11.23 -11.74
N ASN A 265 -1.79 10.43 -11.52
CA ASN A 265 -2.43 9.62 -12.56
C ASN A 265 -3.05 10.57 -13.59
N LYS A 266 -2.71 10.42 -14.87
CA LYS A 266 -3.16 11.35 -15.92
C LYS A 266 -4.68 11.27 -16.17
N ASP A 267 -5.28 10.12 -15.89
CA ASP A 267 -6.72 9.89 -16.08
C ASP A 267 -7.51 10.02 -14.76
N TRP A 268 -6.89 10.56 -13.69
CA TRP A 268 -7.53 10.68 -12.38
C TRP A 268 -8.92 11.32 -12.46
N GLU A 269 -9.09 12.34 -13.30
CA GLU A 269 -10.35 13.07 -13.42
C GLU A 269 -11.43 12.22 -14.08
N ALA A 270 -11.11 11.59 -15.21
CA ALA A 270 -12.03 10.68 -15.91
C ALA A 270 -12.40 9.45 -15.05
N ILE A 271 -11.45 8.91 -14.30
CA ILE A 271 -11.68 7.83 -13.34
C ILE A 271 -12.63 8.30 -12.24
N TYR A 272 -12.40 9.47 -11.64
CA TYR A 272 -13.30 10.02 -10.62
C TYR A 272 -14.69 10.32 -11.18
N ASP A 273 -14.81 10.89 -12.36
CA ASP A 273 -16.12 11.15 -12.98
C ASP A 273 -16.90 9.84 -13.20
N ARG A 274 -16.21 8.77 -13.60
CA ARG A 274 -16.82 7.43 -13.72
C ARG A 274 -17.27 6.89 -12.35
N ILE A 275 -16.44 7.00 -11.32
CA ILE A 275 -16.79 6.57 -9.96
C ILE A 275 -17.94 7.41 -9.39
N ILE A 276 -17.96 8.72 -9.63
CA ILE A 276 -19.07 9.61 -9.23
C ILE A 276 -20.37 9.15 -9.88
N LYS A 277 -20.36 8.82 -11.17
CA LYS A 277 -21.54 8.26 -11.85
C LYS A 277 -22.00 6.96 -11.21
N LEU A 278 -21.11 6.03 -10.88
CA LEU A 278 -21.44 4.79 -10.18
C LEU A 278 -22.14 5.04 -8.84
N ARG A 279 -21.73 6.09 -8.12
CA ARG A 279 -22.31 6.44 -6.81
C ARG A 279 -23.60 7.25 -6.91
N GLU A 280 -23.60 8.31 -7.70
CA GLU A 280 -24.66 9.30 -7.73
C GLU A 280 -25.81 8.90 -8.68
N VAL A 281 -25.50 8.20 -9.77
CA VAL A 281 -26.50 7.77 -10.77
C VAL A 281 -26.89 6.30 -10.56
N ASP A 282 -25.89 5.40 -10.47
CA ASP A 282 -26.17 3.96 -10.35
C ASP A 282 -26.45 3.54 -8.89
N GLY A 283 -26.26 4.45 -7.91
CA GLY A 283 -26.59 4.24 -6.50
C GLY A 283 -25.68 3.27 -5.74
N LEU A 284 -24.46 3.02 -6.21
CA LEU A 284 -23.53 2.14 -5.54
C LEU A 284 -22.97 2.78 -4.26
N ASN A 285 -23.14 2.11 -3.11
CA ASN A 285 -22.53 2.54 -1.85
C ASN A 285 -21.08 2.05 -1.75
N ILE A 286 -20.19 2.75 -2.43
CA ILE A 286 -18.75 2.45 -2.46
C ILE A 286 -17.92 3.54 -1.80
N GLY A 287 -16.76 3.18 -1.25
CA GLY A 287 -15.85 4.13 -0.60
C GLY A 287 -14.39 3.77 -0.81
N PHE A 288 -13.53 4.78 -0.79
CA PHE A 288 -12.13 4.66 -1.19
C PHE A 288 -11.15 5.22 -0.16
N CYS A 289 -9.95 4.64 -0.16
CA CYS A 289 -8.72 5.23 0.32
C CYS A 289 -7.80 5.44 -0.89
N VAL A 290 -7.13 6.59 -0.97
CA VAL A 290 -6.18 6.92 -2.06
C VAL A 290 -4.88 7.44 -1.50
N GLN A 291 -3.79 7.38 -2.28
CA GLN A 291 -2.47 7.92 -1.93
C GLN A 291 -2.16 9.14 -2.79
N VAL A 292 -1.63 10.20 -2.17
CA VAL A 292 -1.35 11.48 -2.85
C VAL A 292 -0.07 12.13 -2.33
N ASP A 293 0.49 13.04 -3.11
CA ASP A 293 1.54 13.95 -2.67
C ASP A 293 0.98 15.20 -1.96
N THR A 294 1.87 15.98 -1.34
CA THR A 294 1.54 17.18 -0.56
C THR A 294 1.07 18.37 -1.39
N LEU A 295 1.14 18.32 -2.72
CA LEU A 295 0.70 19.37 -3.64
C LEU A 295 -0.61 19.04 -4.35
N CYS A 296 -1.30 17.96 -3.98
CA CYS A 296 -2.56 17.53 -4.59
C CYS A 296 -3.66 18.60 -4.51
N HIS A 297 -3.64 19.46 -3.47
CA HIS A 297 -4.59 20.56 -3.29
C HIS A 297 -4.47 21.67 -4.36
N LYS A 298 -3.37 21.70 -5.12
CA LYS A 298 -3.16 22.64 -6.23
C LYS A 298 -3.72 22.14 -7.56
N ILE A 299 -4.28 20.93 -7.58
CA ILE A 299 -4.97 20.39 -8.75
C ILE A 299 -6.44 20.80 -8.66
N ASP A 300 -6.90 21.51 -9.67
CA ASP A 300 -8.26 22.04 -9.72
C ASP A 300 -9.29 20.93 -9.51
N ASN A 301 -10.24 21.16 -8.61
CA ASN A 301 -11.34 20.25 -8.27
C ASN A 301 -10.95 18.85 -7.74
N PHE A 302 -9.66 18.53 -7.58
CA PHE A 302 -9.23 17.18 -7.18
C PHE A 302 -9.84 16.75 -5.83
N ILE A 303 -9.74 17.60 -4.80
CA ILE A 303 -10.23 17.30 -3.45
C ILE A 303 -11.77 17.22 -3.42
N ASP A 304 -12.46 18.12 -4.12
CA ASP A 304 -13.94 18.10 -4.19
C ASP A 304 -14.44 16.87 -4.96
N LYS A 305 -13.83 16.52 -6.09
CA LYS A 305 -14.13 15.27 -6.81
C LYS A 305 -13.78 14.04 -5.99
N SER A 306 -12.70 14.04 -5.20
CA SER A 306 -12.37 12.95 -4.26
C SER A 306 -13.54 12.69 -3.29
N ARG A 307 -14.10 13.74 -2.71
CA ARG A 307 -15.27 13.63 -1.80
C ARG A 307 -16.47 13.02 -2.50
N ARG A 308 -16.82 13.50 -3.69
CA ARG A 308 -17.94 12.98 -4.50
C ARG A 308 -17.70 11.55 -4.94
N ALA A 309 -16.48 11.21 -5.35
CA ALA A 309 -16.07 9.85 -5.69
C ALA A 309 -16.14 8.88 -4.49
N GLY A 310 -16.29 9.38 -3.26
CA GLY A 310 -16.44 8.56 -2.05
C GLY A 310 -15.13 8.25 -1.37
N VAL A 311 -14.10 9.05 -1.60
CA VAL A 311 -12.89 8.98 -0.78
C VAL A 311 -13.24 9.33 0.66
N THR A 312 -12.89 8.46 1.58
CA THR A 312 -13.12 8.61 3.02
C THR A 312 -11.83 8.81 3.79
N ARG A 313 -10.72 8.37 3.22
CA ARG A 313 -9.38 8.51 3.78
C ARG A 313 -8.39 8.83 2.66
N VAL A 314 -7.39 9.62 2.99
CA VAL A 314 -6.28 9.94 2.09
C VAL A 314 -4.95 9.69 2.80
N PHE A 315 -4.07 8.90 2.16
CA PHE A 315 -2.68 8.78 2.58
C PHE A 315 -1.84 9.85 1.91
N ILE A 316 -0.97 10.50 2.68
CA ILE A 316 -0.16 11.62 2.23
C ILE A 316 1.32 11.33 2.50
N GLY A 317 2.13 11.33 1.47
CA GLY A 317 3.59 11.21 1.60
C GLY A 317 4.21 12.48 2.18
N LEU A 318 4.06 12.71 3.50
CA LEU A 318 4.62 13.88 4.19
C LEU A 318 6.13 13.75 4.38
N GLU A 319 6.60 12.59 4.75
CA GLU A 319 7.96 12.10 4.94
C GLU A 319 8.75 12.80 6.03
N ASN A 320 8.84 14.12 6.04
CA ASN A 320 9.59 14.91 7.01
C ASN A 320 9.13 16.37 7.00
N ILE A 321 9.45 17.14 8.05
CA ILE A 321 9.21 18.59 8.11
C ILE A 321 10.50 19.42 8.04
N ASN A 322 11.67 18.77 8.01
CA ASN A 322 12.95 19.45 7.81
C ASN A 322 13.27 19.54 6.30
N PRO A 323 13.31 20.75 5.71
CA PRO A 323 13.58 20.91 4.27
C PRO A 323 14.94 20.38 3.82
N ALA A 324 15.96 20.40 4.69
CA ALA A 324 17.27 19.83 4.36
C ALA A 324 17.19 18.31 4.11
N ASN A 325 16.44 17.59 4.94
CA ASN A 325 16.18 16.16 4.78
C ASN A 325 15.40 15.88 3.48
N LEU A 326 14.37 16.66 3.20
CA LEU A 326 13.56 16.53 1.98
C LEU A 326 14.38 16.76 0.70
N ILE A 327 15.29 17.74 0.72
CA ILE A 327 16.18 18.04 -0.40
C ILE A 327 17.20 16.91 -0.59
N ALA A 328 17.82 16.42 0.48
CA ALA A 328 18.78 15.31 0.45
C ALA A 328 18.14 14.04 -0.11
N ALA A 329 16.92 13.73 0.28
CA ALA A 329 16.12 12.62 -0.22
C ALA A 329 15.47 12.87 -1.60
N LYS A 330 15.83 13.94 -2.29
CA LYS A 330 15.25 14.34 -3.59
C LYS A 330 13.72 14.50 -3.60
N LYS A 331 13.09 14.67 -2.42
CA LYS A 331 11.65 14.88 -2.24
C LYS A 331 11.26 16.36 -2.43
N ARG A 332 11.66 16.94 -3.54
CA ARG A 332 11.54 18.41 -3.83
C ARG A 332 10.10 18.91 -3.97
N GLN A 333 9.14 18.02 -4.19
CA GLN A 333 7.71 18.34 -4.25
C GLN A 333 7.13 18.64 -2.86
N ASN A 334 7.73 18.16 -1.79
CA ASN A 334 7.29 18.46 -0.44
C ASN A 334 7.76 19.85 -0.03
N LYS A 335 6.81 20.72 0.33
CA LYS A 335 7.04 22.10 0.75
C LYS A 335 6.31 22.33 2.07
N ILE A 336 7.07 22.66 3.12
CA ILE A 336 6.52 22.84 4.46
C ILE A 336 5.46 23.93 4.53
N THR A 337 5.56 24.96 3.68
CA THR A 337 4.60 26.08 3.55
C THR A 337 3.23 25.64 3.03
N GLU A 338 3.15 24.49 2.39
CA GLU A 338 1.91 23.97 1.79
C GLU A 338 1.21 22.93 2.70
N TYR A 339 1.88 22.40 3.72
CA TYR A 339 1.35 21.27 4.51
C TYR A 339 0.04 21.62 5.21
N ARG A 340 -0.01 22.72 5.97
CA ARG A 340 -1.25 23.11 6.67
C ARG A 340 -2.36 23.45 5.70
N LYS A 341 -2.06 24.16 4.61
CA LYS A 341 -3.03 24.52 3.57
C LYS A 341 -3.68 23.27 2.98
N MET A 342 -2.88 22.32 2.56
CA MET A 342 -3.33 21.05 1.99
C MET A 342 -4.19 20.25 2.99
N LEU A 343 -3.76 20.17 4.25
CA LEU A 343 -4.50 19.43 5.28
C LEU A 343 -5.85 20.10 5.61
N LEU A 344 -5.92 21.42 5.64
CA LEU A 344 -7.15 22.15 5.85
C LEU A 344 -8.16 21.93 4.71
N GLU A 345 -7.68 21.84 3.45
CA GLU A 345 -8.56 21.50 2.32
C GLU A 345 -9.19 20.10 2.45
N TRP A 346 -8.40 19.10 2.88
CA TRP A 346 -8.95 17.78 3.18
C TRP A 346 -9.94 17.80 4.35
N LYS A 347 -9.68 18.61 5.39
CA LYS A 347 -10.61 18.82 6.51
C LYS A 347 -11.90 19.48 6.07
N ARG A 348 -11.84 20.47 5.17
CA ARG A 348 -13.01 21.18 4.62
C ARG A 348 -14.04 20.21 4.03
N VAL A 349 -13.59 19.18 3.33
CA VAL A 349 -14.45 18.17 2.72
C VAL A 349 -14.75 16.97 3.64
N GLY A 350 -14.24 16.96 4.88
CA GLY A 350 -14.52 15.92 5.87
C GLY A 350 -13.86 14.56 5.55
N ILE A 351 -12.68 14.56 4.91
CA ILE A 351 -11.88 13.36 4.63
C ILE A 351 -10.82 13.19 5.71
N ILE A 352 -10.69 11.96 6.21
CA ILE A 352 -9.67 11.59 7.21
C ILE A 352 -8.30 11.63 6.55
N THR A 353 -7.37 12.38 7.14
CA THR A 353 -5.99 12.49 6.68
C THR A 353 -5.09 11.55 7.46
N TYR A 354 -4.25 10.82 6.74
CA TYR A 354 -3.24 10.01 7.34
C TYR A 354 -1.92 10.14 6.56
N ALA A 355 -0.79 10.25 7.26
CA ALA A 355 0.48 10.56 6.64
C ALA A 355 1.60 9.62 7.11
N GLY A 356 2.58 9.39 6.22
CA GLY A 356 3.82 8.71 6.54
C GLY A 356 4.91 9.72 6.95
N TYR A 357 5.68 9.37 7.98
CA TYR A 357 6.81 10.12 8.47
C TYR A 357 8.03 9.21 8.62
N ILE A 358 9.12 9.55 7.94
CA ILE A 358 10.33 8.73 7.90
C ILE A 358 11.34 9.30 8.90
N LEU A 359 11.91 8.41 9.72
CA LEU A 359 12.89 8.71 10.76
C LEU A 359 14.27 8.20 10.34
N GLY A 360 15.29 9.03 10.48
CA GLY A 360 16.68 8.66 10.22
C GLY A 360 17.23 9.20 8.91
N PHE A 361 16.75 10.35 8.45
CA PHE A 361 17.48 11.13 7.44
C PHE A 361 18.80 11.64 8.04
N GLU A 362 19.79 11.92 7.22
CA GLU A 362 21.17 12.23 7.63
C GLU A 362 21.29 13.38 8.66
N ASN A 363 20.30 14.28 8.72
CA ASN A 363 20.27 15.39 9.67
C ASN A 363 19.53 15.07 10.97
N ASP A 364 18.86 13.94 11.06
CA ASP A 364 18.08 13.59 12.24
C ASP A 364 18.96 13.25 13.46
N THR A 365 18.45 13.60 14.63
CA THR A 365 18.88 13.14 15.95
C THR A 365 17.66 12.77 16.77
N PRO A 366 17.77 12.02 17.87
CA PRO A 366 16.62 11.69 18.72
C PRO A 366 15.88 12.95 19.21
N GLU A 367 16.62 14.03 19.50
CA GLU A 367 16.08 15.31 19.96
C GLU A 367 15.33 16.04 18.83
N SER A 368 15.91 16.12 17.61
CA SER A 368 15.25 16.75 16.48
C SER A 368 13.97 16.02 16.10
N ILE A 369 13.98 14.69 16.08
CA ILE A 369 12.79 13.88 15.82
C ILE A 369 11.68 14.18 16.82
N ARG A 370 12.00 14.20 18.12
CA ARG A 370 11.02 14.56 19.15
C ARG A 370 10.47 15.97 18.96
N HIS A 371 11.34 16.94 18.68
CA HIS A 371 10.96 18.33 18.45
C HIS A 371 10.01 18.46 17.24
N ASP A 372 10.36 17.82 16.13
CA ASP A 372 9.54 17.80 14.92
C ASP A 372 8.13 17.25 15.19
N LEU A 373 8.03 16.17 15.98
CA LEU A 373 6.73 15.60 16.34
C LEU A 373 5.88 16.53 17.18
N GLU A 374 6.46 17.29 18.10
CA GLU A 374 5.71 18.28 18.89
C GLU A 374 5.24 19.46 18.01
N ILE A 375 6.04 19.88 17.01
CA ILE A 375 5.61 20.85 16.00
C ILE A 375 4.41 20.29 15.20
N ILE A 376 4.52 19.07 14.68
CA ILE A 376 3.45 18.42 13.91
C ILE A 376 2.15 18.37 14.71
N LYS A 377 2.20 17.92 15.97
CA LYS A 377 1.03 17.83 16.87
C LYS A 377 0.34 19.18 17.05
N ARG A 378 1.14 20.24 17.24
CA ARG A 378 0.63 21.58 17.53
C ARG A 378 0.14 22.30 16.27
N GLU A 379 0.83 22.14 15.14
CA GLU A 379 0.67 23.01 13.99
C GLU A 379 0.03 22.37 12.75
N LEU A 380 -0.05 21.04 12.68
CA LEU A 380 -0.64 20.34 11.56
C LEU A 380 -1.93 19.58 11.97
N PRO A 381 -3.05 19.77 11.26
CA PRO A 381 -4.32 19.10 11.60
C PRO A 381 -4.40 17.68 11.03
N LEU A 382 -3.35 16.88 11.24
CA LEU A 382 -3.32 15.46 10.85
C LEU A 382 -4.20 14.62 11.77
N ASP A 383 -4.91 13.64 11.21
CA ASP A 383 -5.66 12.68 12.01
C ASP A 383 -4.79 11.50 12.44
N MET A 384 -3.95 11.00 11.54
CA MET A 384 -3.06 9.89 11.82
C MET A 384 -1.68 10.15 11.24
N LEU A 385 -0.66 9.68 11.94
CA LEU A 385 0.72 9.70 11.51
C LEU A 385 1.34 8.33 11.76
N GLU A 386 1.95 7.74 10.76
CA GLU A 386 2.71 6.51 10.90
C GLU A 386 4.20 6.77 10.70
N PHE A 387 5.00 5.98 11.38
CA PHE A 387 6.44 6.18 11.42
C PHE A 387 7.16 5.02 10.77
N PHE A 388 8.17 5.36 9.98
CA PHE A 388 9.05 4.41 9.30
C PHE A 388 10.50 4.70 9.64
N VAL A 389 11.29 3.67 9.88
CA VAL A 389 12.75 3.77 9.84
C VAL A 389 13.19 3.89 8.40
N LEU A 390 14.04 4.87 8.07
CA LEU A 390 14.59 5.02 6.73
C LEU A 390 15.41 3.76 6.37
N THR A 391 14.78 2.88 5.62
CA THR A 391 15.35 1.61 5.24
C THR A 391 15.82 1.66 3.78
N PRO A 392 17.10 1.40 3.49
CA PRO A 392 17.59 1.31 2.12
C PRO A 392 17.05 0.02 1.46
N LEU A 393 15.83 0.10 0.95
CA LEU A 393 15.16 -1.05 0.34
C LEU A 393 15.83 -1.41 -1.00
N PRO A 394 16.09 -2.70 -1.29
CA PRO A 394 16.53 -3.16 -2.61
C PRO A 394 15.62 -2.60 -3.72
N GLY A 395 16.24 -1.95 -4.70
CA GLY A 395 15.53 -1.21 -5.75
C GLY A 395 15.51 0.30 -5.56
N SER A 396 15.86 0.83 -4.38
CA SER A 396 16.03 2.26 -4.15
C SER A 396 17.43 2.75 -4.57
N GLU A 397 17.54 4.04 -4.86
CA GLU A 397 18.84 4.67 -5.11
C GLU A 397 19.72 4.64 -3.84
N ASP A 398 19.12 4.84 -2.67
CA ASP A 398 19.83 4.80 -1.38
C ASP A 398 20.50 3.44 -1.16
N HIS A 399 19.80 2.33 -1.42
CA HIS A 399 20.37 0.99 -1.33
C HIS A 399 21.56 0.81 -2.27
N LYS A 400 21.43 1.22 -3.52
CA LYS A 400 22.52 1.13 -4.52
C LYS A 400 23.73 1.91 -4.07
N VAL A 401 23.56 3.16 -3.64
CA VAL A 401 24.65 4.05 -3.19
C VAL A 401 25.37 3.48 -1.98
N LEU A 402 24.64 2.94 -0.99
CA LEU A 402 25.25 2.31 0.17
C LEU A 402 26.01 1.03 -0.20
N TRP A 403 25.44 0.22 -1.10
CA TRP A 403 26.08 -0.98 -1.62
C TRP A 403 27.40 -0.67 -2.36
N GLU A 404 27.38 0.32 -3.28
CA GLU A 404 28.56 0.76 -4.04
C GLU A 404 29.67 1.33 -3.13
N LYS A 405 29.30 1.98 -2.05
CA LYS A 405 30.23 2.53 -1.06
C LYS A 405 30.74 1.50 -0.04
N GLY A 406 30.21 0.28 -0.07
CA GLY A 406 30.55 -0.74 0.92
C GLY A 406 30.11 -0.37 2.34
N VAL A 407 29.09 0.45 2.50
CA VAL A 407 28.52 0.77 3.82
C VAL A 407 27.81 -0.46 4.36
N TRP A 408 28.02 -0.72 5.65
CA TRP A 408 27.39 -1.87 6.30
C TRP A 408 25.86 -1.82 6.19
N MET A 409 25.29 -2.91 5.74
CA MET A 409 23.84 -3.17 5.75
C MET A 409 23.60 -4.56 6.38
N ASP A 410 22.54 -4.69 7.19
CA ASP A 410 22.23 -5.96 7.84
C ASP A 410 21.93 -7.04 6.78
N PRO A 411 22.62 -8.19 6.80
CA PRO A 411 22.40 -9.26 5.82
C PRO A 411 21.07 -9.99 5.99
N ASP A 412 20.37 -9.80 7.10
CA ASP A 412 19.08 -10.40 7.34
C ASP A 412 17.93 -9.59 6.69
N MET A 413 17.52 -10.02 5.50
CA MET A 413 16.42 -9.37 4.78
C MET A 413 15.12 -9.31 5.57
N ASN A 414 14.89 -10.19 6.56
CA ASN A 414 13.68 -10.14 7.38
C ASN A 414 13.51 -8.81 8.17
N LYS A 415 14.60 -8.07 8.36
CA LYS A 415 14.60 -6.78 9.04
C LYS A 415 14.36 -5.58 8.12
N TYR A 416 14.24 -5.79 6.80
CA TYR A 416 13.94 -4.73 5.83
C TYR A 416 12.43 -4.46 5.77
N ASP A 417 11.85 -4.22 6.94
CA ASP A 417 10.41 -4.08 7.21
C ASP A 417 9.99 -2.65 7.57
N VAL A 418 10.92 -1.69 7.41
CA VAL A 418 10.75 -0.25 7.74
C VAL A 418 10.54 0.04 9.24
N GLU A 419 10.78 -0.94 10.10
CA GLU A 419 10.73 -0.84 11.58
C GLU A 419 12.11 -1.03 12.22
N HIS A 420 12.98 -1.80 11.57
CA HIS A 420 14.32 -2.12 12.07
C HIS A 420 15.40 -1.24 11.44
N VAL A 421 16.43 -0.93 12.24
CA VAL A 421 17.63 -0.27 11.77
C VAL A 421 18.52 -1.30 11.08
N VAL A 422 18.78 -1.12 9.79
CA VAL A 422 19.53 -2.07 8.95
C VAL A 422 20.80 -1.47 8.33
N THR A 423 21.15 -0.24 8.68
CA THR A 423 22.35 0.43 8.19
C THR A 423 22.88 1.43 9.22
N ALA A 424 24.08 1.96 8.98
CA ALA A 424 24.67 3.00 9.83
C ALA A 424 24.03 4.37 9.59
N HIS A 425 23.99 5.20 10.64
CA HIS A 425 23.54 6.59 10.58
C HIS A 425 24.68 7.53 10.98
N PRO A 426 24.85 8.72 10.33
CA PRO A 426 25.97 9.61 10.63
C PRO A 426 25.93 10.27 12.01
N LYS A 427 24.74 10.41 12.62
CA LYS A 427 24.54 11.14 13.89
C LYS A 427 23.89 10.31 15.00
N MET A 428 23.44 9.11 14.73
CA MET A 428 22.79 8.23 15.72
C MET A 428 23.43 6.85 15.72
N THR A 429 23.59 6.28 16.89
CA THR A 429 23.83 4.83 17.02
C THR A 429 22.57 4.05 16.61
N ALA A 430 22.72 2.77 16.30
CA ALA A 430 21.57 1.92 15.97
C ALA A 430 20.54 1.86 17.12
N ALA A 431 21.01 1.88 18.37
CA ALA A 431 20.15 1.87 19.56
C ALA A 431 19.37 3.19 19.71
N GLU A 432 20.00 4.34 19.48
CA GLU A 432 19.34 5.65 19.52
C GLU A 432 18.30 5.77 18.43
N TRP A 433 18.61 5.33 17.21
CA TRP A 433 17.67 5.37 16.08
C TRP A 433 16.46 4.44 16.33
N ALA A 434 16.70 3.19 16.75
CA ALA A 434 15.62 2.28 17.14
C ALA A 434 14.79 2.83 18.32
N GLY A 435 15.44 3.46 19.31
CA GLY A 435 14.77 4.14 20.42
C GLY A 435 13.94 5.35 19.96
N ALA A 436 14.42 6.11 18.98
CA ALA A 436 13.67 7.23 18.40
C ALA A 436 12.39 6.74 17.69
N TYR A 437 12.44 5.61 16.97
CA TYR A 437 11.26 4.99 16.37
C TYR A 437 10.20 4.62 17.41
N GLN A 438 10.59 3.93 18.49
CA GLN A 438 9.65 3.58 19.57
C GLN A 438 9.10 4.82 20.28
N THR A 439 9.95 5.83 20.48
CA THR A 439 9.58 7.10 21.11
C THR A 439 8.56 7.88 20.26
N ALA A 440 8.70 7.87 18.93
CA ALA A 440 7.80 8.58 18.03
C ALA A 440 6.33 8.16 18.20
N TRP A 441 6.07 6.87 18.31
CA TRP A 441 4.73 6.34 18.58
C TRP A 441 4.17 6.83 19.93
N GLY A 442 5.01 6.83 20.96
CA GLY A 442 4.62 7.29 22.31
C GLY A 442 4.38 8.80 22.39
N VAL A 443 5.17 9.60 21.67
CA VAL A 443 5.04 11.07 21.63
C VAL A 443 3.80 11.50 20.87
N TYR A 444 3.53 10.91 19.71
CA TYR A 444 2.40 11.31 18.87
C TYR A 444 1.05 10.83 19.45
N TYR A 445 0.96 9.56 19.89
CA TYR A 445 -0.29 8.96 20.34
C TYR A 445 -0.51 9.02 21.86
N THR A 446 -0.14 10.17 22.47
CA THR A 446 -0.53 10.46 23.86
C THR A 446 -2.05 10.61 23.98
N ASP A 447 -2.60 10.36 25.16
CA ASP A 447 -4.05 10.47 25.41
C ASP A 447 -4.58 11.88 25.13
N ASP A 448 -3.82 12.93 25.52
CA ASP A 448 -4.18 14.32 25.24
C ASP A 448 -4.19 14.63 23.75
N HIS A 449 -3.21 14.10 22.98
CA HIS A 449 -3.19 14.34 21.56
C HIS A 449 -4.29 13.56 20.81
N LEU A 450 -4.61 12.35 21.25
CA LEU A 450 -5.74 11.58 20.72
C LEU A 450 -7.08 12.31 20.95
N GLU A 451 -7.27 12.93 22.12
CA GLU A 451 -8.44 13.79 22.36
C GLU A 451 -8.42 15.02 21.44
N THR A 452 -7.25 15.67 21.26
CA THR A 452 -7.08 16.80 20.33
C THR A 452 -7.44 16.41 18.90
N ILE A 453 -6.93 15.29 18.40
CA ILE A 453 -7.27 14.77 17.05
C ILE A 453 -8.79 14.57 16.91
N LEU A 454 -9.42 13.93 17.89
CA LEU A 454 -10.87 13.67 17.86
C LEU A 454 -11.68 14.97 17.94
N ARG A 455 -11.26 15.97 18.73
CA ARG A 455 -11.90 17.30 18.77
C ARG A 455 -11.78 18.05 17.44
N ARG A 456 -10.56 18.06 16.85
CA ARG A 456 -10.31 18.64 15.51
C ARG A 456 -11.19 17.98 14.44
N ALA A 457 -11.25 16.66 14.43
CA ALA A 457 -12.05 15.88 13.51
C ALA A 457 -13.56 16.19 13.65
N TYR A 458 -14.05 16.23 14.89
CA TYR A 458 -15.46 16.53 15.18
C TYR A 458 -15.86 17.94 14.74
N ALA A 459 -15.01 18.93 15.04
CA ALA A 459 -15.21 20.32 14.63
C ALA A 459 -15.19 20.50 13.10
N SER A 460 -14.42 19.65 12.38
CA SER A 460 -14.36 19.61 10.92
C SER A 460 -15.47 18.76 10.27
N GLY A 461 -16.43 18.24 11.03
CA GLY A 461 -17.53 17.43 10.51
C GLY A 461 -17.16 15.99 10.16
N ILE A 462 -16.00 15.51 10.56
CA ILE A 462 -15.58 14.11 10.39
C ILE A 462 -16.32 13.25 11.44
N ASN A 463 -16.82 12.09 11.01
CA ASN A 463 -17.43 11.13 11.92
C ASN A 463 -16.40 10.48 12.83
N ILE A 464 -16.30 10.96 14.08
CA ILE A 464 -15.32 10.46 15.06
C ILE A 464 -15.56 9.01 15.49
N ARG A 465 -16.79 8.49 15.35
CA ARG A 465 -17.07 7.06 15.61
C ARG A 465 -16.43 6.16 14.55
N SER A 466 -16.24 6.65 13.33
CA SER A 466 -15.52 5.93 12.28
C SER A 466 -14.01 6.16 12.34
N LEU A 467 -13.55 7.29 12.88
CA LEU A 467 -12.12 7.58 13.08
C LEU A 467 -11.55 6.82 14.30
N MET A 468 -12.30 6.70 15.39
CA MET A 468 -11.84 6.08 16.64
C MET A 468 -11.25 4.66 16.46
N PRO A 469 -11.88 3.72 15.72
CA PRO A 469 -11.29 2.40 15.50
C PRO A 469 -9.94 2.45 14.79
N VAL A 470 -9.73 3.41 13.91
CA VAL A 470 -8.47 3.58 13.19
C VAL A 470 -7.40 4.18 14.11
N LEU A 471 -7.75 5.19 14.91
CA LEU A 471 -6.86 5.72 15.95
C LEU A 471 -6.49 4.65 16.99
N PHE A 472 -7.46 3.83 17.41
CA PHE A 472 -7.18 2.67 18.25
C PHE A 472 -6.13 1.76 17.61
N TRP A 473 -6.31 1.44 16.31
CA TRP A 473 -5.40 0.60 15.55
C TRP A 473 -3.97 1.17 15.58
N PHE A 474 -3.79 2.41 15.14
CA PHE A 474 -2.48 3.06 15.03
C PHE A 474 -1.82 3.29 16.40
N SER A 475 -2.59 3.69 17.42
CA SER A 475 -2.06 3.94 18.76
C SER A 475 -1.76 2.68 19.58
N SER A 476 -2.17 1.50 19.10
CA SER A 476 -2.07 0.26 19.84
C SER A 476 -1.13 -0.77 19.22
N ALA A 477 -0.87 -0.72 17.91
CA ALA A 477 -0.12 -1.75 17.20
C ALA A 477 1.30 -1.91 17.78
N VAL A 478 2.08 -0.86 17.81
CA VAL A 478 3.46 -0.92 18.31
C VAL A 478 3.50 -1.20 19.83
N PRO A 479 2.76 -0.49 20.71
CA PRO A 479 2.83 -0.74 22.16
C PRO A 479 2.31 -2.11 22.61
N ILE A 480 1.37 -2.72 21.87
CA ILE A 480 0.73 -3.97 22.27
C ILE A 480 1.31 -5.18 21.56
N GLU A 481 1.48 -5.09 20.22
CA GLU A 481 1.92 -6.21 19.36
C GLU A 481 3.40 -6.14 19.01
N ASN A 482 4.05 -5.01 19.19
CA ASN A 482 5.40 -4.72 18.70
C ASN A 482 5.52 -4.98 17.20
N LEU A 483 4.53 -4.50 16.44
CA LEU A 483 4.44 -4.58 14.99
C LEU A 483 3.88 -3.27 14.45
N HIS A 484 4.30 -2.90 13.25
CA HIS A 484 3.77 -1.74 12.54
C HIS A 484 2.26 -1.89 12.28
N PRO A 485 1.45 -0.81 12.34
CA PRO A 485 0.00 -0.88 12.10
C PRO A 485 -0.38 -1.56 10.77
N LEU A 486 0.40 -1.40 9.71
CA LEU A 486 0.14 -2.04 8.42
C LEU A 486 0.27 -3.56 8.45
N GLN A 487 0.99 -4.10 9.43
CA GLN A 487 1.20 -5.55 9.61
C GLN A 487 0.25 -6.16 10.66
N TRP A 488 -0.52 -5.33 11.37
CA TRP A 488 -1.41 -5.80 12.43
C TRP A 488 -2.71 -6.38 11.89
N GLY A 489 -3.27 -7.37 12.61
CA GLY A 489 -4.53 -8.02 12.32
C GLY A 489 -5.33 -8.30 13.57
N ILE A 490 -6.47 -8.97 13.42
CA ILE A 490 -7.29 -9.42 14.54
C ILE A 490 -6.84 -10.82 14.94
N PHE A 491 -6.51 -11.02 16.20
CA PHE A 491 -6.12 -12.26 16.84
C PHE A 491 -4.89 -12.92 16.18
N ARG A 492 -3.73 -12.69 16.81
CA ARG A 492 -2.44 -13.25 16.38
C ARG A 492 -2.45 -14.77 16.44
N LEU A 493 -2.12 -15.42 15.32
CA LEU A 493 -1.94 -16.87 15.24
C LEU A 493 -0.44 -17.20 15.26
N LYS A 494 0.00 -18.07 16.18
CA LYS A 494 1.36 -18.60 16.20
C LYS A 494 1.32 -20.11 16.18
N TYR A 495 2.11 -20.71 15.31
CA TYR A 495 2.25 -22.16 15.20
C TYR A 495 3.68 -22.57 15.57
N ARG A 496 3.85 -23.39 16.59
CA ARG A 496 5.17 -23.80 17.09
C ARG A 496 6.08 -24.38 16.00
N SER A 497 5.51 -25.12 15.05
CA SER A 497 6.22 -25.74 13.92
C SER A 497 6.62 -24.75 12.82
N GLU A 498 6.16 -23.52 12.86
CA GLU A 498 6.43 -22.50 11.85
C GLU A 498 7.40 -21.43 12.39
N ARG A 499 8.45 -21.90 13.04
CA ARG A 499 9.58 -21.08 13.43
C ARG A 499 10.60 -21.04 12.31
N ARG A 500 11.24 -19.91 12.11
CA ARG A 500 12.25 -19.65 11.09
C ARG A 500 13.32 -20.75 11.09
N SER A 501 13.72 -21.17 9.90
CA SER A 501 14.80 -22.16 9.73
C SER A 501 16.08 -21.73 10.43
N GLY A 502 16.75 -22.67 11.11
CA GLY A 502 17.95 -22.39 11.90
C GLY A 502 17.70 -22.03 13.35
N LEU A 503 16.46 -21.67 13.73
CA LEU A 503 16.10 -21.44 15.14
C LEU A 503 15.57 -22.72 15.80
N PRO A 504 15.97 -23.05 17.05
CA PRO A 504 15.50 -24.23 17.76
C PRO A 504 14.00 -24.12 18.06
N LEU A 505 13.26 -25.24 17.91
CA LEU A 505 11.85 -25.28 18.33
C LEU A 505 11.76 -25.27 19.85
N GLU A 506 10.96 -24.34 20.38
CA GLU A 506 10.67 -24.31 21.82
C GLU A 506 9.94 -25.59 22.26
N SER A 507 10.08 -25.98 23.54
CA SER A 507 9.27 -27.07 24.08
C SER A 507 7.77 -26.71 24.03
N PRO A 508 6.86 -27.70 23.84
CA PRO A 508 5.43 -27.38 23.78
C PRO A 508 4.90 -26.64 24.99
N ILE A 509 5.34 -27.02 26.19
CA ILE A 509 4.88 -26.40 27.44
C ILE A 509 5.28 -24.92 27.49
N VAL A 510 6.54 -24.60 27.17
CA VAL A 510 7.03 -23.20 27.15
C VAL A 510 6.31 -22.40 26.08
N PHE A 511 6.21 -22.94 24.87
CA PHE A 511 5.56 -22.23 23.75
C PHE A 511 4.09 -21.90 24.06
N TYR A 512 3.28 -22.90 24.41
CA TYR A 512 1.84 -22.68 24.63
C TYR A 512 1.58 -21.87 25.92
N GLY A 513 2.41 -22.03 26.96
CA GLY A 513 2.32 -21.21 28.16
C GLY A 513 2.58 -19.73 27.89
N ARG A 514 3.67 -19.41 27.16
CA ARG A 514 4.00 -18.03 26.76
C ARG A 514 2.93 -17.45 25.82
N TYR A 515 2.46 -18.22 24.86
CA TYR A 515 1.45 -17.79 23.90
C TYR A 515 0.11 -17.47 24.59
N ALA A 516 -0.34 -18.32 25.52
CA ALA A 516 -1.57 -18.07 26.29
C ALA A 516 -1.45 -16.81 27.17
N ALA A 517 -0.30 -16.64 27.85
CA ALA A 517 -0.04 -15.47 28.68
C ALA A 517 0.00 -14.18 27.84
N ASP A 518 0.63 -14.21 26.66
CA ASP A 518 0.67 -13.07 25.75
C ASP A 518 -0.72 -12.67 25.26
N ILE A 519 -1.54 -13.65 24.86
CA ILE A 519 -2.94 -13.40 24.47
C ILE A 519 -3.73 -12.74 25.59
N ALA A 520 -3.63 -13.27 26.83
CA ALA A 520 -4.34 -12.72 27.97
C ALA A 520 -3.91 -11.27 28.28
N ARG A 521 -2.59 -11.01 28.29
CA ARG A 521 -2.03 -9.67 28.45
C ARG A 521 -2.56 -8.70 27.39
N LYS A 522 -2.48 -9.07 26.13
CA LYS A 522 -2.92 -8.25 24.98
C LYS A 522 -4.42 -7.99 25.04
N ALA A 523 -5.24 -8.99 25.36
CA ALA A 523 -6.68 -8.81 25.49
C ALA A 523 -7.05 -7.74 26.54
N VAL A 524 -6.36 -7.72 27.68
CA VAL A 524 -6.55 -6.69 28.72
C VAL A 524 -6.14 -5.30 28.21
N LEU A 525 -4.97 -5.19 27.56
CA LEU A 525 -4.47 -3.91 27.04
C LEU A 525 -5.39 -3.36 25.93
N ILE A 526 -5.83 -4.20 25.02
CA ILE A 526 -6.78 -3.88 23.95
C ILE A 526 -8.10 -3.37 24.53
N ALA A 527 -8.67 -4.11 25.51
CA ALA A 527 -9.93 -3.71 26.14
C ALA A 527 -9.81 -2.36 26.86
N ARG A 528 -8.72 -2.16 27.63
CA ARG A 528 -8.47 -0.88 28.34
C ARG A 528 -8.36 0.29 27.35
N ARG A 529 -7.55 0.14 26.29
CA ARG A 529 -7.34 1.19 25.28
C ARG A 529 -8.62 1.52 24.53
N TRP A 530 -9.37 0.50 24.11
CA TRP A 530 -10.67 0.66 23.44
C TRP A 530 -11.68 1.40 24.30
N LEU A 531 -11.83 1.00 25.57
CA LEU A 531 -12.77 1.64 26.51
C LEU A 531 -12.36 3.10 26.78
N HIS A 532 -11.07 3.36 26.88
CA HIS A 532 -10.54 4.71 27.08
C HIS A 532 -10.90 5.62 25.89
N LEU A 533 -10.56 5.23 24.65
CA LEU A 533 -10.91 5.99 23.46
C LEU A 533 -12.44 6.18 23.31
N LYS A 534 -13.23 5.15 23.60
CA LYS A 534 -14.68 5.25 23.59
C LYS A 534 -15.20 6.26 24.62
N SER A 535 -14.54 6.41 25.78
CA SER A 535 -14.89 7.42 26.76
C SER A 535 -14.60 8.84 26.27
N ILE A 536 -13.46 9.04 25.55
CA ILE A 536 -13.13 10.33 24.94
C ILE A 536 -14.19 10.71 23.90
N VAL A 537 -14.53 9.80 23.00
CA VAL A 537 -15.57 10.03 21.97
C VAL A 537 -16.91 10.46 22.62
N ARG A 538 -17.32 9.76 23.68
CA ARG A 538 -18.58 10.09 24.40
C ARG A 538 -18.53 11.48 25.05
N ARG A 539 -17.39 11.87 25.63
CA ARG A 539 -17.23 13.21 26.22
C ARG A 539 -17.32 14.30 25.15
N ILE A 540 -16.68 14.10 23.99
CA ILE A 540 -16.71 15.06 22.88
C ILE A 540 -18.14 15.19 22.31
N GLU A 541 -18.85 14.09 22.12
CA GLU A 541 -20.23 14.11 21.63
C GLU A 541 -21.23 14.74 22.61
N ALA A 542 -20.96 14.66 23.91
CA ALA A 542 -21.77 15.27 24.96
C ALA A 542 -21.47 16.77 25.17
N ASP A 543 -20.35 17.28 24.68
CA ASP A 543 -19.95 18.68 24.81
C ASP A 543 -20.68 19.55 23.76
N PRO A 544 -21.59 20.44 24.16
CA PRO A 544 -22.35 21.28 23.23
C PRO A 544 -21.46 22.24 22.41
N ASN A 545 -20.25 22.55 22.91
CA ASN A 545 -19.32 23.45 22.28
C ASN A 545 -18.27 22.70 21.41
N ALA A 546 -18.29 21.38 21.36
CA ALA A 546 -17.28 20.60 20.66
C ALA A 546 -17.15 20.95 19.15
N LYS A 547 -18.25 21.36 18.50
CA LYS A 547 -18.24 21.82 17.10
C LYS A 547 -17.60 23.19 16.91
N LEU A 548 -17.45 23.95 17.97
CA LEU A 548 -16.83 25.27 17.96
C LEU A 548 -15.33 25.20 18.28
N TYR A 549 -14.81 23.99 18.54
CA TYR A 549 -13.41 23.81 18.85
C TYR A 549 -12.52 24.38 17.74
N ARG A 550 -11.55 25.20 18.14
CA ARG A 550 -10.51 25.79 17.27
C ARG A 550 -9.19 25.77 18.00
N ASP A 551 -8.14 25.52 17.27
CA ASP A 551 -6.75 25.66 17.71
C ASP A 551 -5.89 26.15 16.54
N GLY A 552 -4.59 26.39 16.79
CA GLY A 552 -3.68 26.92 15.79
C GLY A 552 -3.57 26.04 14.53
N ALA A 553 -3.72 24.70 14.67
CA ALA A 553 -3.65 23.80 13.52
C ALA A 553 -4.89 23.90 12.59
N LEU A 554 -6.07 24.22 13.14
CA LEU A 554 -7.30 24.41 12.36
C LEU A 554 -7.46 25.83 11.81
N THR A 555 -6.48 26.73 12.05
CA THR A 555 -6.51 28.11 11.57
C THR A 555 -5.62 28.23 10.32
N PRO A 556 -6.09 28.85 9.22
CA PRO A 556 -5.26 29.19 8.10
C PRO A 556 -4.08 30.06 8.55
N VAL A 557 -2.91 29.89 7.94
CA VAL A 557 -1.73 30.72 8.23
C VAL A 557 -1.95 32.09 7.61
N ALA A 558 -2.07 33.12 8.44
CA ALA A 558 -1.98 34.52 7.98
C ALA A 558 -0.51 34.86 7.66
N GLU A 559 -0.28 35.78 6.72
CA GLU A 559 1.09 36.20 6.36
C GLU A 559 1.85 36.77 7.57
N GLU A 560 1.14 37.45 8.46
CA GLU A 560 1.66 38.04 9.70
C GLU A 560 2.08 37.02 10.76
N ASP A 561 1.47 35.82 10.73
CA ASP A 561 1.73 34.75 11.70
C ASP A 561 2.82 33.77 11.22
N ALA A 562 3.25 33.86 9.97
CA ALA A 562 4.20 32.92 9.38
C ALA A 562 5.55 32.91 10.12
N ASP A 563 6.01 34.07 10.57
CA ASP A 563 7.29 34.23 11.28
C ASP A 563 7.25 33.66 12.73
N HIS A 564 6.06 33.37 13.24
CA HIS A 564 5.85 32.82 14.58
C HIS A 564 5.58 31.32 14.60
N MET A 565 5.50 30.68 13.42
CA MET A 565 5.31 29.24 13.34
C MET A 565 6.63 28.47 13.52
N ASP A 566 6.66 27.56 14.47
CA ASP A 566 7.83 26.70 14.68
C ASP A 566 8.12 25.83 13.45
N LEU A 567 7.09 25.40 12.71
CA LEU A 567 7.25 24.71 11.44
C LEU A 567 8.13 25.47 10.44
N TYR A 568 8.08 26.80 10.46
CA TYR A 568 8.82 27.65 9.52
C TYR A 568 10.14 28.19 10.09
N THR A 569 10.29 28.18 11.41
CA THR A 569 11.43 28.78 12.11
C THR A 569 12.33 27.76 12.83
N GLN A 570 11.96 26.47 12.82
CA GLN A 570 12.62 25.39 13.57
C GLN A 570 14.13 25.25 13.31
N ASN A 571 14.58 25.58 12.10
CA ASN A 571 15.99 25.55 11.71
C ASN A 571 16.26 26.50 10.53
N GLU A 572 17.55 26.72 10.23
CA GLU A 572 17.96 27.62 9.12
C GLU A 572 17.42 27.16 7.77
N ALA A 573 17.38 25.84 7.51
CA ALA A 573 16.83 25.30 6.26
C ALA A 573 15.34 25.62 6.09
N ALA A 574 14.56 25.62 7.19
CA ALA A 574 13.15 25.99 7.18
C ALA A 574 12.99 27.49 6.84
N ARG A 575 13.74 28.37 7.49
CA ARG A 575 13.73 29.82 7.21
C ARG A 575 14.06 30.13 5.76
N VAL A 576 15.15 29.56 5.24
CA VAL A 576 15.55 29.71 3.82
C VAL A 576 14.49 29.20 2.86
N ALA A 577 13.84 28.07 3.17
CA ALA A 577 12.77 27.53 2.34
C ALA A 577 11.56 28.48 2.28
N VAL A 578 11.13 29.02 3.42
CA VAL A 578 10.02 29.97 3.51
C VAL A 578 10.33 31.27 2.78
N GLU A 579 11.51 31.87 3.02
CA GLU A 579 11.93 33.07 2.30
C GLU A 579 11.96 32.90 0.78
N ARG A 580 12.43 31.74 0.31
CA ARG A 580 12.45 31.44 -1.11
C ARG A 580 11.04 31.38 -1.71
N GLU A 581 10.10 30.75 -1.02
CA GLU A 581 8.71 30.68 -1.46
C GLU A 581 8.05 32.05 -1.47
N ASN A 582 8.28 32.88 -0.45
CA ASN A 582 7.76 34.26 -0.36
C ASN A 582 8.29 35.11 -1.50
N ARG A 583 9.57 35.01 -1.86
CA ARG A 583 10.16 35.73 -3.02
C ARG A 583 9.53 35.30 -4.34
N VAL A 584 9.21 34.04 -4.51
CA VAL A 584 8.53 33.52 -5.72
C VAL A 584 7.08 34.00 -5.78
N ALA A 585 6.38 34.04 -4.65
CA ALA A 585 5.01 34.54 -4.57
C ALA A 585 4.96 36.05 -4.86
N GLY A 586 5.86 36.85 -4.28
CA GLY A 586 5.97 38.31 -4.52
C GLY A 586 6.30 38.67 -5.99
N ARG A 587 7.11 37.85 -6.69
CA ARG A 587 7.36 38.00 -8.13
C ARG A 587 6.14 37.70 -9.00
N ARG A 588 5.26 36.80 -8.58
CA ARG A 588 3.99 36.50 -9.27
C ARG A 588 2.93 37.59 -9.02
N GLY A 589 2.94 38.24 -7.87
CA GLY A 589 2.03 39.35 -7.52
C GLY A 589 2.34 40.66 -8.23
N ASN A 590 3.59 40.92 -8.59
CA ASN A 590 4.04 42.16 -9.24
C ASN A 590 4.04 42.12 -10.78
N GLY A 591 3.59 41.04 -11.38
CA GLY A 591 3.42 40.91 -12.84
C GLY A 591 2.05 41.43 -13.27
N HIS A 592 1.83 42.74 -13.31
CA HIS A 592 0.75 43.30 -14.11
C HIS A 592 1.06 43.08 -15.59
N PRO A 593 0.10 42.61 -16.40
CA PRO A 593 0.29 42.65 -17.84
C PRO A 593 0.25 44.09 -18.30
N ALA A 594 1.39 44.56 -18.78
CA ALA A 594 1.46 45.82 -19.51
C ALA A 594 0.58 45.68 -20.76
N SER A 595 -0.47 46.50 -20.83
CA SER A 595 -1.26 46.74 -22.02
C SER A 595 -0.35 47.35 -23.09
N GLY A 596 -0.06 46.58 -24.12
CA GLY A 596 0.61 47.02 -25.34
C GLY A 596 -0.26 46.71 -26.55
N HIS A 597 -0.99 47.70 -26.98
CA HIS A 597 -1.56 47.75 -28.34
C HIS A 597 -0.44 47.72 -29.37
N GLY A 598 -0.57 46.86 -30.37
CA GLY A 598 0.28 46.86 -31.57
C GLY A 598 -0.40 46.03 -32.64
N GLU A 599 -1.07 46.79 -33.54
CA GLU A 599 -1.70 46.29 -34.77
C GLU A 599 -0.69 45.80 -35.82
N ASN A 600 -1.25 45.06 -36.74
CA ASN A 600 -0.76 44.68 -38.10
C ASN A 600 -0.04 43.32 -38.18
N GLY A 601 -0.37 42.48 -39.10
CA GLY A 601 -1.22 42.42 -40.28
C GLY A 601 -0.86 41.19 -41.10
N HIS A 602 -1.87 40.58 -41.70
CA HIS A 602 -1.89 39.78 -42.95
C HIS A 602 -0.87 38.64 -43.22
N HIS A 603 -1.21 37.43 -43.58
CA HIS A 603 -1.92 36.93 -44.76
C HIS A 603 -2.04 35.40 -44.81
N HIS A 604 -3.18 34.91 -45.30
CA HIS A 604 -3.45 33.74 -46.15
C HIS A 604 -2.90 32.34 -45.77
N GLY A 605 -3.63 31.25 -45.87
CA GLY A 605 -4.92 30.95 -46.47
C GLY A 605 -5.06 29.45 -46.66
N ASN A 606 -6.30 29.01 -46.84
CA ASN A 606 -6.78 27.74 -47.37
C ASN A 606 -6.56 26.48 -46.51
N GLY A 607 -7.54 25.74 -46.04
CA GLY A 607 -8.87 25.46 -46.62
C GLY A 607 -8.94 24.02 -47.05
N HIS A 608 -9.71 23.22 -46.35
CA HIS A 608 -10.61 22.25 -47.00
C HIS A 608 -11.53 21.60 -45.95
N ASP A 609 -12.79 21.79 -46.23
CA ASP A 609 -13.99 21.13 -45.77
C ASP A 609 -14.03 19.64 -46.14
N ALA A 610 -14.69 18.85 -45.33
CA ALA A 610 -15.63 17.76 -45.63
C ALA A 610 -15.74 16.86 -44.38
N GLY A 611 -16.85 16.58 -43.79
CA GLY A 611 -18.18 16.37 -44.20
C GLY A 611 -18.82 15.49 -43.12
N LEU A 612 -19.95 15.92 -42.61
CA LEU A 612 -20.84 15.17 -41.71
C LEU A 612 -21.21 13.79 -42.25
N HIS A 613 -21.27 12.79 -41.35
CA HIS A 613 -22.31 11.77 -41.44
C HIS A 613 -22.70 11.28 -40.03
N ASP A 614 -23.92 11.62 -39.67
CA ASP A 614 -24.75 11.00 -38.64
C ASP A 614 -24.89 9.49 -38.90
N THR A 615 -24.70 8.68 -37.86
CA THR A 615 -25.40 7.40 -37.77
C THR A 615 -25.74 7.12 -36.27
N MET A 616 -27.00 7.39 -35.95
CA MET A 616 -27.66 6.85 -34.78
C MET A 616 -27.70 5.32 -34.87
N ALA A 617 -27.09 4.63 -33.95
CA ALA A 617 -27.34 3.22 -33.71
C ALA A 617 -28.08 3.06 -32.38
N THR A 618 -29.31 2.67 -32.48
CA THR A 618 -30.26 2.30 -31.45
C THR A 618 -29.71 1.11 -30.64
N ILE A 619 -29.41 1.29 -29.36
CA ILE A 619 -29.07 0.20 -28.47
C ILE A 619 -30.38 -0.32 -27.86
N THR A 620 -30.78 -1.51 -28.28
CA THR A 620 -31.83 -2.32 -27.67
C THR A 620 -31.45 -2.74 -26.27
N THR A 621 -32.29 -2.38 -25.31
CA THR A 621 -32.25 -2.83 -23.92
C THR A 621 -32.52 -4.33 -23.83
N SER A 622 -31.59 -5.10 -23.28
CA SER A 622 -31.79 -6.47 -22.87
C SER A 622 -32.24 -6.50 -21.40
N PRO A 623 -33.39 -7.09 -21.08
CA PRO A 623 -33.85 -7.23 -19.71
C PRO A 623 -33.41 -8.59 -19.17
N ASN A 624 -32.90 -8.60 -17.96
CA ASN A 624 -32.76 -9.71 -17.01
C ASN A 624 -31.37 -9.87 -16.42
N LEU A 625 -31.08 -9.01 -15.44
CA LEU A 625 -30.15 -9.36 -14.37
C LEU A 625 -30.96 -9.59 -13.08
N PRO A 626 -30.74 -10.68 -12.34
CA PRO A 626 -31.47 -10.96 -11.11
C PRO A 626 -31.12 -9.92 -10.05
N ARG A 627 -32.13 -9.34 -9.43
CA ARG A 627 -31.98 -8.44 -8.28
C ARG A 627 -31.24 -9.17 -7.15
N PRO A 628 -30.25 -8.53 -6.50
CA PRO A 628 -29.60 -9.12 -5.34
C PRO A 628 -30.64 -9.36 -4.24
N ARG A 629 -30.69 -10.59 -3.71
CA ARG A 629 -31.46 -10.94 -2.52
C ARG A 629 -31.02 -10.00 -1.39
N ARG A 630 -31.97 -9.32 -0.79
CA ARG A 630 -31.78 -8.62 0.48
C ARG A 630 -31.23 -9.61 1.49
N LEU A 631 -29.96 -9.48 1.81
CA LEU A 631 -29.39 -10.11 3.00
C LEU A 631 -30.02 -9.40 4.20
N GLU A 632 -30.74 -10.16 5.01
CA GLU A 632 -31.24 -9.70 6.29
C GLU A 632 -30.09 -9.08 7.09
N ARG A 633 -30.37 -7.93 7.69
CA ARG A 633 -29.46 -7.26 8.62
C ARG A 633 -29.24 -8.18 9.82
N VAL A 634 -28.20 -8.97 9.78
CA VAL A 634 -27.64 -9.53 11.01
C VAL A 634 -26.95 -8.37 11.71
N SER A 635 -27.66 -7.82 12.68
CA SER A 635 -27.12 -6.82 13.60
C SER A 635 -26.05 -7.49 14.46
N HIS A 636 -24.82 -7.47 14.01
CA HIS A 636 -23.70 -7.76 14.89
C HIS A 636 -23.49 -6.53 15.78
N ARG A 637 -24.14 -6.53 16.94
CA ARG A 637 -23.69 -5.75 18.09
C ARG A 637 -22.32 -6.30 18.46
N TRP A 638 -21.29 -5.53 18.21
CA TRP A 638 -19.95 -5.78 18.72
C TRP A 638 -19.97 -5.53 20.23
N VAL A 639 -19.74 -6.58 21.01
CA VAL A 639 -19.34 -6.49 22.43
C VAL A 639 -17.84 -6.31 22.47
#